data_6b5fbdc59cb3e27739216379683e5523
#
_entry.id   6b5fbdc59cb3e27739216379683e5523
#
_cell.length_a   1.000
_cell.length_b   1.000
_cell.length_c   1.000
_cell.angle_alpha   90.00
_cell.angle_beta   90.00
_cell.angle_gamma   90.00
#
_symmetry.space_group_name_H-M   'P 1'
#
loop_
_entity.id
_entity.type
_entity.pdbx_description
1 polymer ?
#
loop_
_entity_poly.entity_id
_entity_poly.type
_entity_poly.pdbx_seq_one_letter_code
_entity_poly.pdbx_strand_id
1 'polypeptide(L)'
;MNYPRTIVFLLTLLFFACQQKEKTSNIIKVDPEDNLEEIVRKSTLVVPSERQYDWQQLEFIAFLHFGPNTFTGVEWGTGMEDPAVFNPTDFDASQWVSVIKDGGMKLAMLTAKHHDGFCLWPTTTTNHSVKSSPWKNGNGDVLGELVEAARAEDIEIGVYLSPADLHEIERPNGTYGNGSEPKPVKIPSDPELQKTADRIFEYELDDYDALFMNQLYEVLTQYGPIEEVWFDGANPKPGTGQTYNREAWYDMIRKLQPGAVIAIKGPDVRWCGNEAGITRESEWSVLPVPEHPDNYDWPDLRQEDLGSREKLEGAEYLYWYPAETNTSIRHGWFYRDDEQYVKTVEELIDTWYRSVGGNTVFLLNLTPDRRGLIPEKDAARLREVGNIISASFEENLALNAEVEASDAETSSANILDENAETFWKPADGNEQAELVLTLDGEKEFNRLVLQECIKTRGQRIERFAFDIWDNGDWKEVADGTVVGYKNIRRFPMVNAGKVRLRILQSRVAPTIATFGLYKAPEILSNPSIYRNKECMVTIRCQTPDPVIHYTLDGSDPDAGSMVYGRPFELPDGGVVKAIAMIDNGAQKSEIVEERFDICPAGWTVEEVSAQHNSYPAINAIDGNPSTMWHTPWGDKAPGHPHSITIDFGETLALNGISYLPRTDGQLGGVCKHYKVEVSKNGTDWEPAREGVFDNIRNNPVKQEILFEKIIDARYLKFTSLSNVNGSETLSAAEFGVITR
;
A
#
# COMPACT_ATOMS: atom_id res chain seq x y z
N MET A 1 -14.72 69.33 -66.32
CA MET A 1 -14.08 68.04 -66.39
C MET A 1 -13.98 67.52 -64.93
N ASN A 2 -14.92 66.66 -64.59
CA ASN A 2 -15.00 66.06 -63.24
C ASN A 2 -14.29 64.74 -63.21
N TYR A 3 -13.34 64.57 -62.29
CA TYR A 3 -12.79 63.28 -61.96
C TYR A 3 -13.36 62.74 -60.62
N PRO A 4 -13.84 61.50 -60.55
CA PRO A 4 -14.32 60.93 -59.29
C PRO A 4 -13.15 60.40 -58.48
N ARG A 5 -13.13 60.74 -57.18
CA ARG A 5 -12.23 60.18 -56.18
C ARG A 5 -12.72 58.79 -55.76
N THR A 6 -11.99 57.74 -56.09
CA THR A 6 -12.21 56.39 -55.58
C THR A 6 -11.67 56.29 -54.16
N ILE A 7 -12.54 56.10 -53.18
CA ILE A 7 -12.16 55.82 -51.81
C ILE A 7 -11.99 54.29 -51.67
N VAL A 8 -10.75 53.83 -51.46
CA VAL A 8 -10.42 52.44 -51.10
C VAL A 8 -10.64 52.28 -49.64
N PHE A 9 -11.67 51.52 -49.23
CA PHE A 9 -11.87 51.05 -47.85
C PHE A 9 -10.95 49.83 -47.62
N LEU A 10 -9.88 49.97 -46.82
CA LEU A 10 -9.12 48.85 -46.29
C LEU A 10 -9.95 48.28 -45.09
N LEU A 11 -10.62 47.14 -45.32
CA LEU A 11 -11.15 46.31 -44.23
C LEU A 11 -10.00 45.55 -43.59
N THR A 12 -9.50 46.02 -42.45
CA THR A 12 -8.66 45.24 -41.52
C THR A 12 -9.55 44.29 -40.76
N LEU A 13 -9.60 43.04 -41.20
CA LEU A 13 -10.15 41.91 -40.42
C LEU A 13 -9.27 41.65 -39.21
N LEU A 14 -9.66 42.19 -38.06
CA LEU A 14 -9.17 41.76 -36.78
C LEU A 14 -9.73 40.36 -36.47
N PHE A 15 -8.93 39.35 -36.71
CA PHE A 15 -9.17 38.01 -36.13
C PHE A 15 -8.95 38.11 -34.62
N PHE A 16 -10.00 38.38 -33.87
CA PHE A 16 -10.07 37.99 -32.48
C PHE A 16 -10.22 36.48 -32.46
N ALA A 17 -9.11 35.76 -32.39
CA ALA A 17 -9.11 34.39 -31.95
C ALA A 17 -9.56 34.41 -30.47
N CYS A 18 -10.86 34.18 -30.30
CA CYS A 18 -11.36 33.81 -28.97
C CYS A 18 -10.71 32.49 -28.66
N GLN A 19 -9.60 32.48 -27.93
CA GLN A 19 -9.06 31.26 -27.31
C GLN A 19 -10.20 30.78 -26.38
N GLN A 20 -10.99 29.84 -26.83
CA GLN A 20 -11.86 29.09 -25.95
C GLN A 20 -10.96 28.48 -24.87
N LYS A 21 -11.13 28.91 -23.64
CA LYS A 21 -10.42 28.34 -22.50
C LYS A 21 -10.75 26.85 -22.49
N GLU A 22 -9.76 26.02 -22.79
CA GLU A 22 -9.96 24.56 -22.81
C GLU A 22 -10.49 24.12 -21.46
N LYS A 23 -11.51 23.27 -21.50
CA LYS A 23 -12.20 22.81 -20.31
C LYS A 23 -11.43 21.65 -19.67
N THR A 24 -11.05 21.81 -18.42
CA THR A 24 -10.50 20.72 -17.61
C THR A 24 -11.60 19.72 -17.25
N SER A 25 -11.23 18.45 -17.10
CA SER A 25 -12.14 17.35 -16.72
C SER A 25 -11.34 16.24 -16.04
N ASN A 26 -11.99 15.37 -15.26
CA ASN A 26 -11.35 14.17 -14.73
C ASN A 26 -11.13 13.07 -15.78
N ILE A 27 -11.80 13.20 -16.93
CA ILE A 27 -11.65 12.32 -18.10
C ILE A 27 -11.60 13.15 -19.38
N ILE A 28 -10.68 12.82 -20.27
CA ILE A 28 -10.55 13.42 -21.59
C ILE A 28 -10.42 12.31 -22.65
N LYS A 29 -11.30 12.34 -23.64
CA LYS A 29 -11.18 11.45 -24.79
C LYS A 29 -10.06 11.93 -25.71
N VAL A 30 -9.22 11.00 -26.16
CA VAL A 30 -8.17 11.24 -27.15
C VAL A 30 -8.77 11.08 -28.55
N ASP A 31 -8.50 12.04 -29.43
CA ASP A 31 -8.94 11.93 -30.82
C ASP A 31 -7.97 11.01 -31.59
N PRO A 32 -8.45 10.16 -32.51
CA PRO A 32 -7.58 9.26 -33.28
C PRO A 32 -6.50 9.95 -34.11
N GLU A 33 -6.67 11.26 -34.37
CA GLU A 33 -5.71 12.08 -35.12
C GLU A 33 -4.70 12.81 -34.24
N ASP A 34 -4.82 12.71 -32.91
CA ASP A 34 -3.88 13.33 -31.97
C ASP A 34 -2.52 12.67 -32.09
N ASN A 35 -1.47 13.47 -32.24
CA ASN A 35 -0.11 13.00 -32.08
C ASN A 35 0.28 12.97 -30.59
N LEU A 36 1.42 12.37 -30.27
CA LEU A 36 1.89 12.22 -28.90
C LEU A 36 2.01 13.57 -28.16
N GLU A 37 2.46 14.63 -28.83
CA GLU A 37 2.59 15.98 -28.23
C GLU A 37 1.24 16.53 -27.80
N GLU A 38 0.21 16.36 -28.63
CA GLU A 38 -1.15 16.75 -28.32
C GLU A 38 -1.77 15.90 -27.20
N ILE A 39 -1.51 14.58 -27.19
CA ILE A 39 -1.95 13.69 -26.10
C ILE A 39 -1.31 14.10 -24.77
N VAL A 40 0.01 14.38 -24.76
CA VAL A 40 0.74 14.89 -23.60
C VAL A 40 0.16 16.23 -23.13
N ARG A 41 -0.15 17.14 -24.05
CA ARG A 41 -0.80 18.41 -23.72
C ARG A 41 -2.20 18.16 -23.11
N LYS A 42 -3.03 17.30 -23.71
CA LYS A 42 -4.36 16.94 -23.20
C LYS A 42 -4.28 16.31 -21.79
N SER A 43 -3.21 15.56 -21.48
CA SER A 43 -3.01 14.97 -20.15
C SER A 43 -2.93 16.02 -19.03
N THR A 44 -2.45 17.23 -19.33
CA THR A 44 -2.36 18.33 -18.36
C THR A 44 -3.69 19.06 -18.12
N LEU A 45 -4.71 18.76 -18.90
CA LEU A 45 -6.09 19.24 -18.70
C LEU A 45 -6.92 18.26 -17.86
N VAL A 46 -6.39 17.07 -17.59
CA VAL A 46 -7.02 16.09 -16.71
C VAL A 46 -6.76 16.52 -15.26
N VAL A 47 -7.84 16.69 -14.50
CA VAL A 47 -7.85 17.14 -13.10
C VAL A 47 -8.69 16.18 -12.26
N PRO A 48 -8.48 16.10 -10.93
CA PRO A 48 -9.34 15.28 -10.08
C PRO A 48 -10.80 15.75 -10.13
N SER A 49 -11.74 14.83 -9.98
CA SER A 49 -13.09 15.17 -9.54
C SER A 49 -13.03 15.70 -8.10
N GLU A 50 -14.10 16.39 -7.66
CA GLU A 50 -14.13 16.93 -6.28
C GLU A 50 -13.90 15.84 -5.23
N ARG A 51 -14.61 14.71 -5.29
CA ARG A 51 -14.42 13.59 -4.39
C ARG A 51 -13.01 12.99 -4.40
N GLN A 52 -12.35 12.92 -5.58
CA GLN A 52 -10.96 12.45 -5.67
C GLN A 52 -9.98 13.45 -5.06
N TYR A 53 -10.24 14.75 -5.23
CA TYR A 53 -9.42 15.80 -4.62
C TYR A 53 -9.56 15.80 -3.10
N ASP A 54 -10.78 15.73 -2.58
CA ASP A 54 -11.06 15.71 -1.14
C ASP A 54 -10.44 14.45 -0.51
N TRP A 55 -10.59 13.29 -1.15
CA TRP A 55 -9.95 12.05 -0.72
C TRP A 55 -8.42 12.15 -0.69
N GLN A 56 -7.76 12.76 -1.70
CA GLN A 56 -6.30 12.95 -1.68
C GLN A 56 -5.83 13.81 -0.49
N GLN A 57 -6.65 14.72 0.00
CA GLN A 57 -6.35 15.54 1.17
C GLN A 57 -6.37 14.77 2.50
N LEU A 58 -6.89 13.55 2.52
CA LEU A 58 -6.81 12.66 3.67
C LEU A 58 -5.36 12.22 3.93
N GLU A 59 -4.55 12.00 2.90
CA GLU A 59 -3.11 11.66 2.94
C GLU A 59 -2.77 10.38 3.68
N PHE A 60 -3.21 10.25 4.95
CA PHE A 60 -2.93 9.12 5.83
C PHE A 60 -4.22 8.63 6.48
N ILE A 61 -4.56 7.36 6.22
CA ILE A 61 -5.82 6.74 6.63
C ILE A 61 -5.58 5.35 7.24
N ALA A 62 -6.51 4.92 8.10
CA ALA A 62 -6.42 3.65 8.80
C ALA A 62 -7.28 2.57 8.14
N PHE A 63 -6.74 1.37 8.00
CA PHE A 63 -7.47 0.16 7.70
C PHE A 63 -7.64 -0.67 8.98
N LEU A 64 -8.77 -1.30 9.18
CA LEU A 64 -9.09 -2.10 10.37
C LEU A 64 -9.53 -3.49 9.92
N HIS A 65 -8.61 -4.46 9.97
CA HIS A 65 -8.95 -5.86 9.74
C HIS A 65 -9.33 -6.52 11.05
N PHE A 66 -10.62 -6.77 11.20
CA PHE A 66 -11.22 -7.42 12.35
C PHE A 66 -12.35 -8.35 11.91
N GLY A 67 -12.52 -9.50 12.54
CA GLY A 67 -13.52 -10.48 12.14
C GLY A 67 -13.23 -11.87 12.68
N PRO A 68 -13.91 -12.93 12.22
CA PRO A 68 -13.63 -14.32 12.60
C PRO A 68 -12.16 -14.71 12.46
N ASN A 69 -11.46 -14.16 11.47
CA ASN A 69 -10.06 -14.45 11.18
C ASN A 69 -9.12 -14.02 12.32
N THR A 70 -9.45 -12.96 13.07
CA THR A 70 -8.76 -12.58 14.32
C THR A 70 -8.80 -13.70 15.37
N PHE A 71 -9.90 -14.47 15.42
CA PHE A 71 -10.11 -15.53 16.42
C PHE A 71 -9.57 -16.89 15.96
N THR A 72 -9.52 -17.14 14.65
CA THR A 72 -9.03 -18.38 14.06
C THR A 72 -7.53 -18.32 13.71
N GLY A 73 -6.95 -17.11 13.61
CA GLY A 73 -5.53 -16.90 13.30
C GLY A 73 -5.18 -17.13 11.83
N VAL A 74 -6.13 -16.94 10.91
CA VAL A 74 -5.96 -17.10 9.45
C VAL A 74 -6.20 -15.79 8.72
N GLU A 75 -5.72 -15.68 7.46
CA GLU A 75 -5.87 -14.45 6.68
C GLU A 75 -7.21 -14.38 5.93
N TRP A 76 -7.66 -15.47 5.34
CA TRP A 76 -8.85 -15.45 4.46
C TRP A 76 -10.06 -16.21 5.01
N GLY A 77 -9.83 -17.15 5.92
CA GLY A 77 -10.90 -18.01 6.43
C GLY A 77 -11.34 -19.09 5.44
N THR A 78 -12.41 -19.78 5.78
CA THR A 78 -13.01 -20.86 4.98
C THR A 78 -14.43 -20.52 4.51
N GLY A 79 -15.09 -19.52 5.13
CA GLY A 79 -16.49 -19.20 4.94
C GLY A 79 -17.45 -20.13 5.71
N MET A 80 -16.91 -21.10 6.45
CA MET A 80 -17.68 -22.07 7.23
C MET A 80 -17.42 -21.95 8.74
N GLU A 81 -16.78 -20.87 9.16
CA GLU A 81 -16.59 -20.54 10.57
C GLU A 81 -17.93 -20.45 11.28
N ASP A 82 -18.03 -21.06 12.46
CA ASP A 82 -19.19 -20.84 13.34
C ASP A 82 -19.20 -19.37 13.76
N PRO A 83 -20.28 -18.62 13.53
CA PRO A 83 -20.40 -17.23 14.02
C PRO A 83 -20.09 -17.08 15.52
N ALA A 84 -20.21 -18.13 16.31
CA ALA A 84 -19.87 -18.14 17.72
C ALA A 84 -18.38 -17.93 18.02
N VAL A 85 -17.46 -18.12 17.05
CA VAL A 85 -16.03 -17.80 17.24
C VAL A 85 -15.79 -16.31 17.40
N PHE A 86 -16.64 -15.47 16.79
CA PHE A 86 -16.57 -14.01 16.92
C PHE A 86 -17.15 -13.56 18.23
N ASN A 87 -16.32 -13.35 19.25
CA ASN A 87 -16.76 -12.97 20.58
C ASN A 87 -15.72 -12.10 21.30
N PRO A 88 -15.50 -10.85 20.86
CA PRO A 88 -14.59 -9.92 21.53
C PRO A 88 -15.05 -9.63 22.97
N THR A 89 -14.08 -9.65 23.93
CA THR A 89 -14.39 -9.55 25.37
C THR A 89 -14.49 -8.11 25.86
N ASP A 90 -13.77 -7.18 25.21
CA ASP A 90 -13.60 -5.80 25.67
C ASP A 90 -13.67 -4.79 24.51
N PHE A 91 -14.48 -5.08 23.48
CA PHE A 91 -14.58 -4.24 22.28
C PHE A 91 -14.87 -2.77 22.63
N ASP A 92 -14.00 -1.89 22.15
CA ASP A 92 -14.09 -0.44 22.34
C ASP A 92 -13.67 0.32 21.06
N ALA A 93 -14.65 0.75 20.29
CA ALA A 93 -14.42 1.54 19.07
C ALA A 93 -13.79 2.92 19.38
N SER A 94 -14.02 3.49 20.58
CA SER A 94 -13.41 4.76 20.96
C SER A 94 -11.89 4.62 21.15
N GLN A 95 -11.42 3.47 21.64
CA GLN A 95 -9.99 3.17 21.72
C GLN A 95 -9.38 3.10 20.31
N TRP A 96 -10.05 2.46 19.34
CA TRP A 96 -9.58 2.43 17.95
C TRP A 96 -9.42 3.84 17.38
N VAL A 97 -10.46 4.67 17.52
CA VAL A 97 -10.48 6.05 17.02
C VAL A 97 -9.41 6.91 17.70
N SER A 98 -9.21 6.76 19.02
CA SER A 98 -8.13 7.45 19.74
C SER A 98 -6.75 7.10 19.18
N VAL A 99 -6.50 5.81 18.90
CA VAL A 99 -5.22 5.36 18.32
C VAL A 99 -5.03 5.89 16.89
N ILE A 100 -6.08 5.89 16.07
CA ILE A 100 -6.08 6.44 14.70
C ILE A 100 -5.71 7.94 14.75
N LYS A 101 -6.36 8.70 15.64
CA LYS A 101 -6.11 10.13 15.81
C LYS A 101 -4.71 10.43 16.34
N ASP A 102 -4.21 9.64 17.31
CA ASP A 102 -2.84 9.74 17.83
C ASP A 102 -1.81 9.50 16.71
N GLY A 103 -2.11 8.63 15.73
CA GLY A 103 -1.30 8.38 14.54
C GLY A 103 -1.34 9.51 13.50
N GLY A 104 -2.24 10.49 13.64
CA GLY A 104 -2.45 11.56 12.65
C GLY A 104 -3.26 11.12 11.43
N MET A 105 -3.99 10.01 11.51
CA MET A 105 -4.84 9.50 10.43
C MET A 105 -6.19 10.20 10.42
N LYS A 106 -6.81 10.32 9.24
CA LYS A 106 -8.04 11.11 9.05
C LYS A 106 -9.28 10.30 8.71
N LEU A 107 -9.12 9.02 8.39
CA LEU A 107 -10.22 8.11 8.04
C LEU A 107 -10.01 6.75 8.69
N ALA A 108 -11.09 6.12 9.13
CA ALA A 108 -11.15 4.74 9.61
C ALA A 108 -11.93 3.88 8.61
N MET A 109 -11.24 2.95 7.93
CA MET A 109 -11.84 1.99 7.01
C MET A 109 -11.97 0.63 7.69
N LEU A 110 -13.20 0.11 7.80
CA LEU A 110 -13.46 -1.21 8.38
C LEU A 110 -13.64 -2.26 7.30
N THR A 111 -13.02 -3.44 7.48
CA THR A 111 -13.40 -4.64 6.72
C THR A 111 -14.79 -5.12 7.16
N ALA A 112 -15.84 -4.40 6.74
CA ALA A 112 -17.20 -4.70 7.17
C ALA A 112 -17.65 -6.13 6.75
N LYS A 113 -17.16 -6.63 5.60
CA LYS A 113 -17.24 -8.03 5.20
C LYS A 113 -15.95 -8.43 4.48
N HIS A 114 -15.17 -9.36 5.05
CA HIS A 114 -13.98 -9.93 4.41
C HIS A 114 -14.33 -11.15 3.55
N HIS A 115 -13.33 -11.84 2.99
CA HIS A 115 -13.50 -13.00 2.11
C HIS A 115 -14.24 -14.19 2.75
N ASP A 116 -14.23 -14.32 4.09
CA ASP A 116 -15.00 -15.32 4.83
C ASP A 116 -16.52 -15.12 4.72
N GLY A 117 -16.97 -13.93 4.25
CA GLY A 117 -18.39 -13.58 4.10
C GLY A 117 -19.07 -13.15 5.39
N PHE A 118 -18.36 -13.09 6.53
CA PHE A 118 -18.95 -12.67 7.81
C PHE A 118 -19.18 -11.15 7.84
N CYS A 119 -20.44 -10.75 8.10
CA CYS A 119 -20.83 -9.37 8.17
C CYS A 119 -20.68 -8.82 9.60
N LEU A 120 -19.91 -7.74 9.76
CA LEU A 120 -19.67 -7.07 11.04
C LEU A 120 -20.80 -6.09 11.44
N TRP A 121 -21.89 -6.08 10.70
CA TRP A 121 -23.13 -5.34 10.99
C TRP A 121 -24.33 -6.30 11.04
N PRO A 122 -25.46 -5.91 11.67
CA PRO A 122 -26.63 -6.78 11.81
C PRO A 122 -27.44 -6.87 10.51
N THR A 123 -26.80 -7.35 9.42
CA THR A 123 -27.39 -7.49 8.08
C THR A 123 -28.69 -8.30 8.09
N THR A 124 -29.61 -8.00 7.17
CA THR A 124 -30.83 -8.80 6.94
C THR A 124 -30.60 -9.92 5.93
N THR A 125 -29.46 -9.92 5.21
CA THR A 125 -29.23 -10.78 4.04
C THR A 125 -28.70 -12.16 4.39
N THR A 126 -27.99 -12.32 5.49
CA THR A 126 -27.39 -13.60 5.93
C THR A 126 -27.39 -13.74 7.45
N ASN A 127 -27.31 -14.99 7.91
CA ASN A 127 -27.05 -15.29 9.32
C ASN A 127 -25.55 -15.40 9.63
N HIS A 128 -24.68 -15.40 8.62
CA HIS A 128 -23.21 -15.36 8.81
C HIS A 128 -22.78 -13.94 9.14
N SER A 129 -23.09 -13.51 10.38
CA SER A 129 -22.92 -12.13 10.83
C SER A 129 -22.91 -12.04 12.35
N VAL A 130 -22.61 -10.86 12.88
CA VAL A 130 -22.66 -10.52 14.32
C VAL A 130 -23.97 -10.88 15.00
N LYS A 131 -25.09 -10.96 14.24
CA LYS A 131 -26.40 -11.37 14.78
C LYS A 131 -26.42 -12.79 15.30
N SER A 132 -25.61 -13.69 14.76
CA SER A 132 -25.51 -15.09 15.16
C SER A 132 -24.36 -15.35 16.14
N SER A 133 -23.58 -14.32 16.45
CA SER A 133 -22.50 -14.36 17.43
C SER A 133 -23.04 -14.24 18.86
N PRO A 134 -22.39 -14.82 19.88
CA PRO A 134 -22.71 -14.59 21.28
C PRO A 134 -22.36 -13.18 21.74
N TRP A 135 -21.54 -12.45 20.99
CA TRP A 135 -21.14 -11.09 21.31
C TRP A 135 -22.37 -10.16 21.44
N LYS A 136 -22.47 -9.46 22.56
CA LYS A 136 -23.63 -8.60 22.93
C LYS A 136 -24.99 -9.31 22.76
N ASN A 137 -25.02 -10.65 22.93
CA ASN A 137 -26.20 -11.50 22.73
C ASN A 137 -26.84 -11.35 21.33
N GLY A 138 -26.02 -11.24 20.28
CA GLY A 138 -26.47 -11.05 18.90
C GLY A 138 -26.97 -9.63 18.55
N ASN A 139 -26.75 -8.64 19.42
CA ASN A 139 -27.13 -7.25 19.20
C ASN A 139 -25.91 -6.34 18.93
N GLY A 140 -24.76 -6.93 18.63
CA GLY A 140 -23.56 -6.16 18.32
C GLY A 140 -23.63 -5.58 16.91
N ASP A 141 -22.98 -4.42 16.72
CA ASP A 141 -22.79 -3.73 15.43
C ASP A 141 -21.44 -3.05 15.44
N VAL A 142 -20.41 -3.73 14.92
CA VAL A 142 -19.04 -3.20 14.92
C VAL A 142 -18.95 -1.94 14.06
N LEU A 143 -19.60 -1.95 12.88
CA LEU A 143 -19.61 -0.80 11.98
C LEU A 143 -20.33 0.40 12.61
N GLY A 144 -21.48 0.16 13.21
CA GLY A 144 -22.27 1.22 13.87
C GLY A 144 -21.51 1.88 15.03
N GLU A 145 -20.87 1.07 15.88
CA GLU A 145 -20.08 1.57 17.01
C GLU A 145 -18.83 2.33 16.56
N LEU A 146 -18.15 1.85 15.48
CA LEU A 146 -17.03 2.57 14.89
C LEU A 146 -17.46 3.92 14.31
N VAL A 147 -18.57 3.94 13.56
CA VAL A 147 -19.12 5.17 12.96
C VAL A 147 -19.48 6.21 14.03
N GLU A 148 -20.11 5.78 15.14
CA GLU A 148 -20.45 6.67 16.23
C GLU A 148 -19.19 7.27 16.89
N ALA A 149 -18.20 6.43 17.18
CA ALA A 149 -16.94 6.87 17.78
C ALA A 149 -16.14 7.80 16.87
N ALA A 150 -16.02 7.46 15.57
CA ALA A 150 -15.25 8.22 14.60
C ALA A 150 -15.81 9.63 14.39
N ARG A 151 -17.14 9.76 14.27
CA ARG A 151 -17.79 11.06 14.11
C ARG A 151 -17.68 11.96 15.34
N ALA A 152 -17.60 11.38 16.54
CA ALA A 152 -17.38 12.15 17.76
C ALA A 152 -16.01 12.83 17.80
N GLU A 153 -15.06 12.36 16.99
CA GLU A 153 -13.65 12.81 16.94
C GLU A 153 -13.25 13.38 15.57
N ASP A 154 -14.21 13.67 14.68
CA ASP A 154 -14.00 14.21 13.33
C ASP A 154 -13.10 13.30 12.46
N ILE A 155 -13.26 11.98 12.59
CA ILE A 155 -12.61 10.96 11.75
C ILE A 155 -13.62 10.47 10.71
N GLU A 156 -13.23 10.51 9.43
CA GLU A 156 -14.06 10.04 8.32
C GLU A 156 -14.20 8.52 8.30
N ILE A 157 -15.19 8.01 7.58
CA ILE A 157 -15.49 6.57 7.49
C ILE A 157 -15.30 6.05 6.07
N GLY A 158 -14.55 4.96 5.97
CA GLY A 158 -14.48 4.09 4.81
C GLY A 158 -15.02 2.70 5.12
N VAL A 159 -15.51 2.01 4.10
CA VAL A 159 -15.99 0.64 4.22
C VAL A 159 -15.37 -0.26 3.15
N TYR A 160 -14.84 -1.38 3.59
CA TYR A 160 -14.39 -2.45 2.71
C TYR A 160 -15.45 -3.55 2.67
N LEU A 161 -15.81 -3.97 1.46
CA LEU A 161 -16.64 -5.14 1.22
C LEU A 161 -15.97 -6.04 0.20
N SER A 162 -15.65 -7.28 0.60
CA SER A 162 -15.12 -8.28 -0.32
C SER A 162 -16.17 -8.69 -1.36
N PRO A 163 -15.90 -8.56 -2.66
CA PRO A 163 -16.74 -9.17 -3.69
C PRO A 163 -16.69 -10.70 -3.68
N ALA A 164 -15.55 -11.30 -3.32
CA ALA A 164 -15.43 -12.73 -3.11
C ALA A 164 -16.00 -13.11 -1.74
N ASP A 165 -16.83 -14.16 -1.69
CA ASP A 165 -17.56 -14.57 -0.49
C ASP A 165 -17.49 -16.09 -0.34
N LEU A 166 -16.56 -16.54 0.51
CA LEU A 166 -16.35 -17.96 0.76
C LEU A 166 -17.57 -18.64 1.39
N HIS A 167 -18.35 -17.91 2.21
CA HIS A 167 -19.57 -18.47 2.79
C HIS A 167 -20.60 -18.80 1.70
N GLU A 168 -20.79 -17.89 0.75
CA GLU A 168 -21.71 -18.12 -0.36
C GLU A 168 -21.19 -19.15 -1.38
N ILE A 169 -19.88 -19.40 -1.42
CA ILE A 169 -19.26 -20.48 -2.22
C ILE A 169 -19.47 -21.85 -1.55
N GLU A 170 -19.23 -21.95 -0.23
CA GLU A 170 -19.10 -23.23 0.47
C GLU A 170 -20.40 -23.74 1.09
N ARG A 171 -21.31 -22.84 1.49
CA ARG A 171 -22.55 -23.26 2.14
C ARG A 171 -23.48 -24.01 1.16
N PRO A 172 -24.26 -24.97 1.64
CA PRO A 172 -25.31 -25.60 0.83
C PRO A 172 -26.30 -24.54 0.29
N ASN A 173 -26.56 -24.56 -1.01
CA ASN A 173 -27.39 -23.60 -1.72
C ASN A 173 -26.88 -22.14 -1.63
N GLY A 174 -25.56 -21.93 -1.58
CA GLY A 174 -24.97 -20.62 -1.70
C GLY A 174 -25.27 -19.98 -3.06
N THR A 175 -25.20 -18.67 -3.08
CA THR A 175 -25.59 -17.90 -4.28
C THR A 175 -24.42 -17.63 -5.22
N TYR A 176 -23.18 -17.68 -4.72
CA TYR A 176 -21.98 -17.36 -5.48
C TYR A 176 -21.66 -18.43 -6.53
N GLY A 177 -21.64 -18.02 -7.82
CA GLY A 177 -21.34 -18.94 -8.92
C GLY A 177 -22.35 -20.08 -9.10
N ASN A 178 -23.58 -19.93 -8.63
CA ASN A 178 -24.64 -20.94 -8.70
C ASN A 178 -25.25 -21.09 -10.09
N GLY A 179 -24.83 -20.26 -11.07
CA GLY A 179 -25.32 -20.29 -12.45
C GLY A 179 -26.73 -19.70 -12.64
N SER A 180 -27.23 -18.93 -11.68
CA SER A 180 -28.50 -18.22 -11.86
C SER A 180 -28.37 -17.13 -12.92
N GLU A 181 -29.39 -17.00 -13.77
CA GLU A 181 -29.45 -15.98 -14.79
C GLU A 181 -29.88 -14.63 -14.20
N PRO A 182 -29.34 -13.50 -14.70
CA PRO A 182 -29.80 -12.18 -14.29
C PRO A 182 -31.30 -11.98 -14.53
N LYS A 183 -31.98 -11.36 -13.57
CA LYS A 183 -33.38 -11.03 -13.58
C LYS A 183 -33.64 -9.68 -12.92
N PRO A 184 -34.78 -9.00 -13.22
CA PRO A 184 -35.15 -7.76 -12.56
C PRO A 184 -35.28 -7.96 -11.04
N VAL A 185 -34.46 -7.24 -10.26
CA VAL A 185 -34.47 -7.26 -8.80
C VAL A 185 -34.56 -5.84 -8.27
N LYS A 186 -35.45 -5.63 -7.27
CA LYS A 186 -35.54 -4.37 -6.54
C LYS A 186 -34.58 -4.36 -5.35
N ILE A 187 -33.84 -3.29 -5.22
CA ILE A 187 -32.92 -3.05 -4.09
C ILE A 187 -33.40 -1.80 -3.33
N PRO A 188 -33.68 -1.89 -2.00
CA PRO A 188 -33.59 -3.10 -1.17
C PRO A 188 -34.66 -4.12 -1.57
N SER A 189 -34.34 -5.42 -1.40
CA SER A 189 -35.28 -6.51 -1.70
C SER A 189 -36.31 -6.73 -0.59
N ASP A 190 -35.99 -6.37 0.66
CA ASP A 190 -36.89 -6.48 1.81
C ASP A 190 -38.06 -5.51 1.69
N PRO A 191 -39.34 -6.02 1.66
CA PRO A 191 -40.52 -5.16 1.57
C PRO A 191 -40.67 -4.18 2.74
N GLU A 192 -40.13 -4.47 3.93
CA GLU A 192 -40.20 -3.55 5.07
C GLU A 192 -39.21 -2.39 4.87
N LEU A 193 -37.99 -2.67 4.40
CA LEU A 193 -37.02 -1.64 4.04
C LEU A 193 -37.51 -0.77 2.87
N GLN A 194 -38.23 -1.36 1.89
CA GLN A 194 -38.80 -0.60 0.77
C GLN A 194 -39.81 0.46 1.22
N LYS A 195 -40.48 0.28 2.36
CA LYS A 195 -41.49 1.26 2.87
C LYS A 195 -40.84 2.53 3.41
N THR A 196 -39.59 2.44 3.85
CA THR A 196 -38.84 3.54 4.47
C THR A 196 -37.67 4.01 3.64
N ALA A 197 -37.41 3.34 2.52
CA ALA A 197 -36.28 3.66 1.63
C ALA A 197 -36.54 5.00 0.92
N ASP A 198 -35.55 5.89 0.96
CA ASP A 198 -35.56 7.15 0.19
C ASP A 198 -35.53 6.88 -1.31
N ARG A 199 -34.92 5.75 -1.71
CA ARG A 199 -34.80 5.33 -3.10
C ARG A 199 -34.84 3.82 -3.21
N ILE A 200 -35.63 3.32 -4.17
CA ILE A 200 -35.66 1.93 -4.61
C ILE A 200 -35.03 1.87 -5.98
N PHE A 201 -34.07 0.97 -6.15
CA PHE A 201 -33.41 0.69 -7.41
C PHE A 201 -34.02 -0.55 -8.07
N GLU A 202 -33.84 -0.70 -9.38
CA GLU A 202 -34.22 -1.89 -10.12
C GLU A 202 -33.07 -2.21 -11.11
N TYR A 203 -32.47 -3.40 -10.97
CA TYR A 203 -31.33 -3.84 -11.78
C TYR A 203 -31.56 -5.27 -12.26
N GLU A 204 -30.90 -5.65 -13.36
CA GLU A 204 -30.79 -7.03 -13.82
C GLU A 204 -29.64 -7.71 -13.05
N LEU A 205 -29.96 -8.58 -12.08
CA LEU A 205 -29.01 -9.19 -11.15
C LEU A 205 -29.18 -10.72 -11.09
N ASP A 206 -28.07 -11.44 -11.03
CA ASP A 206 -28.08 -12.83 -10.59
C ASP A 206 -28.31 -12.93 -9.06
N ASP A 207 -28.37 -14.16 -8.53
CA ASP A 207 -28.70 -14.34 -7.12
C ASP A 207 -27.60 -13.78 -6.18
N TYR A 208 -26.31 -13.88 -6.57
CA TYR A 208 -25.23 -13.34 -5.76
C TYR A 208 -25.14 -11.80 -5.85
N ASP A 209 -25.25 -11.24 -7.04
CA ASP A 209 -25.29 -9.79 -7.18
C ASP A 209 -26.47 -9.17 -6.40
N ALA A 210 -27.63 -9.84 -6.39
CA ALA A 210 -28.78 -9.40 -5.61
C ALA A 210 -28.49 -9.40 -4.10
N LEU A 211 -27.79 -10.43 -3.59
CA LEU A 211 -27.38 -10.50 -2.19
C LEU A 211 -26.37 -9.38 -1.88
N PHE A 212 -25.31 -9.27 -2.69
CA PHE A 212 -24.25 -8.26 -2.50
C PHE A 212 -24.80 -6.83 -2.57
N MET A 213 -25.67 -6.53 -3.51
CA MET A 213 -26.30 -5.22 -3.67
C MET A 213 -27.21 -4.86 -2.47
N ASN A 214 -27.88 -5.83 -1.84
CA ASN A 214 -28.61 -5.57 -0.60
C ASN A 214 -27.68 -5.25 0.56
N GLN A 215 -26.56 -5.98 0.69
CA GLN A 215 -25.52 -5.70 1.69
C GLN A 215 -24.94 -4.28 1.50
N LEU A 216 -24.59 -3.96 0.25
CA LEU A 216 -24.07 -2.63 -0.09
C LEU A 216 -25.10 -1.54 0.21
N TYR A 217 -26.37 -1.76 -0.11
CA TYR A 217 -27.46 -0.82 0.21
C TYR A 217 -27.57 -0.57 1.71
N GLU A 218 -27.57 -1.62 2.54
CA GLU A 218 -27.61 -1.49 3.99
C GLU A 218 -26.47 -0.61 4.51
N VAL A 219 -25.24 -0.87 4.07
CA VAL A 219 -24.04 -0.13 4.50
C VAL A 219 -24.11 1.34 4.05
N LEU A 220 -24.55 1.61 2.84
CA LEU A 220 -24.59 2.97 2.30
C LEU A 220 -25.74 3.84 2.84
N THR A 221 -26.77 3.23 3.48
CA THR A 221 -27.96 3.98 3.90
C THR A 221 -28.16 4.03 5.42
N GLN A 222 -27.56 3.10 6.19
CA GLN A 222 -27.81 3.00 7.63
C GLN A 222 -26.77 3.73 8.48
N TYR A 223 -25.60 4.05 7.91
CA TYR A 223 -24.43 4.54 8.67
C TYR A 223 -24.04 5.99 8.33
N GLY A 224 -24.87 6.71 7.56
CA GLY A 224 -24.65 8.12 7.17
C GLY A 224 -23.53 8.29 6.14
N PRO A 225 -22.78 9.42 6.12
CA PRO A 225 -21.76 9.67 5.12
C PRO A 225 -20.65 8.62 5.13
N ILE A 226 -20.23 8.19 3.94
CA ILE A 226 -19.11 7.28 3.67
C ILE A 226 -18.19 8.00 2.67
N GLU A 227 -16.90 8.13 2.98
CA GLU A 227 -15.91 8.79 2.12
C GLU A 227 -15.26 7.85 1.12
N GLU A 228 -15.17 6.56 1.49
CA GLU A 228 -14.54 5.56 0.63
C GLU A 228 -15.24 4.21 0.69
N VAL A 229 -15.53 3.63 -0.49
CA VAL A 229 -16.02 2.26 -0.64
C VAL A 229 -14.94 1.45 -1.34
N TRP A 230 -14.41 0.45 -0.65
CA TRP A 230 -13.26 -0.32 -1.07
C TRP A 230 -13.66 -1.75 -1.48
N PHE A 231 -13.41 -2.13 -2.73
CA PHE A 231 -13.67 -3.46 -3.27
C PHE A 231 -12.38 -4.20 -3.54
N ASP A 232 -12.21 -5.37 -2.92
CA ASP A 232 -11.02 -6.21 -3.12
C ASP A 232 -11.01 -6.85 -4.52
N GLY A 233 -9.80 -6.95 -5.07
CA GLY A 233 -9.54 -7.71 -6.29
C GLY A 233 -9.16 -9.17 -6.06
N ALA A 234 -8.82 -9.54 -4.83
CA ALA A 234 -8.45 -10.90 -4.50
C ALA A 234 -9.68 -11.83 -4.50
N ASN A 235 -9.49 -13.04 -4.96
CA ASN A 235 -10.49 -14.10 -4.90
C ASN A 235 -9.82 -15.38 -4.42
N PRO A 236 -10.12 -15.87 -3.20
CA PRO A 236 -9.56 -17.11 -2.65
C PRO A 236 -9.87 -18.35 -3.48
N LYS A 237 -11.03 -18.35 -4.17
CA LYS A 237 -11.47 -19.48 -5.04
C LYS A 237 -11.85 -18.99 -6.45
N PRO A 238 -10.86 -18.63 -7.28
CA PRO A 238 -11.12 -18.24 -8.66
C PRO A 238 -11.65 -19.43 -9.47
N GLY A 239 -12.46 -19.15 -10.50
CA GLY A 239 -12.96 -20.18 -11.43
C GLY A 239 -14.32 -20.75 -11.07
N THR A 240 -15.04 -20.18 -10.11
CA THR A 240 -16.45 -20.54 -9.80
C THR A 240 -17.43 -20.08 -10.88
N GLY A 241 -17.01 -19.18 -11.79
CA GLY A 241 -17.86 -18.65 -12.86
C GLY A 241 -18.70 -17.43 -12.46
N GLN A 242 -18.58 -16.93 -11.22
CA GLN A 242 -19.28 -15.70 -10.82
C GLN A 242 -18.77 -14.51 -11.62
N THR A 243 -19.72 -13.76 -12.15
CA THR A 243 -19.51 -12.42 -12.73
C THR A 243 -20.10 -11.35 -11.80
N TYR A 244 -19.58 -10.14 -11.84
CA TYR A 244 -20.05 -9.05 -10.98
C TYR A 244 -20.69 -7.93 -11.81
N ASN A 245 -21.87 -7.47 -11.42
CA ASN A 245 -22.51 -6.30 -12.04
C ASN A 245 -21.97 -4.99 -11.42
N ARG A 246 -20.71 -4.67 -11.75
CA ARG A 246 -20.03 -3.47 -11.22
C ARG A 246 -20.69 -2.16 -11.64
N GLU A 247 -21.31 -2.13 -12.81
CA GLU A 247 -22.07 -0.96 -13.27
C GLU A 247 -23.20 -0.63 -12.27
N ALA A 248 -23.95 -1.65 -11.84
CA ALA A 248 -25.01 -1.46 -10.83
C ALA A 248 -24.44 -1.03 -9.47
N TRP A 249 -23.26 -1.56 -9.05
CA TRP A 249 -22.62 -1.14 -7.81
C TRP A 249 -22.24 0.34 -7.85
N TYR A 250 -21.55 0.77 -8.91
CA TYR A 250 -21.11 2.16 -9.06
C TYR A 250 -22.32 3.11 -9.16
N ASP A 251 -23.34 2.77 -9.95
CA ASP A 251 -24.57 3.55 -10.07
C ASP A 251 -25.25 3.78 -8.72
N MET A 252 -25.38 2.73 -7.91
CA MET A 252 -25.97 2.82 -6.57
C MET A 252 -25.14 3.69 -5.62
N ILE A 253 -23.80 3.49 -5.58
CA ILE A 253 -22.90 4.29 -4.73
C ILE A 253 -22.99 5.76 -5.14
N ARG A 254 -22.90 6.09 -6.43
CA ARG A 254 -22.98 7.47 -6.93
C ARG A 254 -24.28 8.16 -6.55
N LYS A 255 -25.39 7.41 -6.45
CA LYS A 255 -26.70 7.95 -6.11
C LYS A 255 -26.97 8.07 -4.62
N LEU A 256 -26.37 7.21 -3.80
CA LEU A 256 -26.55 7.21 -2.36
C LEU A 256 -25.46 8.00 -1.64
N GLN A 257 -24.21 7.93 -2.10
CA GLN A 257 -23.01 8.53 -1.51
C GLN A 257 -22.20 9.25 -2.62
N PRO A 258 -22.68 10.38 -3.17
CA PRO A 258 -22.04 11.05 -4.31
C PRO A 258 -20.63 11.58 -4.01
N GLY A 259 -20.30 11.83 -2.73
CA GLY A 259 -18.97 12.25 -2.25
C GLY A 259 -17.99 11.09 -2.15
N ALA A 260 -18.47 9.84 -2.03
CA ALA A 260 -17.58 8.70 -1.82
C ALA A 260 -16.73 8.38 -3.06
N VAL A 261 -15.45 8.07 -2.84
CA VAL A 261 -14.60 7.42 -3.85
C VAL A 261 -14.84 5.91 -3.84
N ILE A 262 -14.72 5.30 -5.02
CA ILE A 262 -14.77 3.84 -5.18
C ILE A 262 -13.37 3.34 -5.49
N ALA A 263 -12.80 2.58 -4.55
CA ALA A 263 -11.39 2.22 -4.59
C ALA A 263 -11.15 0.78 -5.06
N ILE A 264 -10.00 0.58 -5.64
CA ILE A 264 -9.33 -0.64 -6.10
C ILE A 264 -10.03 -1.30 -7.29
N LYS A 265 -11.12 -2.02 -7.10
CA LYS A 265 -11.96 -2.48 -8.21
C LYS A 265 -13.07 -1.47 -8.48
N GLY A 266 -12.67 -0.20 -8.60
CA GLY A 266 -13.53 0.95 -8.82
C GLY A 266 -12.85 2.08 -9.59
N PRO A 267 -13.66 3.04 -10.10
CA PRO A 267 -13.17 4.03 -11.05
C PRO A 267 -12.46 5.24 -10.42
N ASP A 268 -12.35 5.38 -9.09
CA ASP A 268 -11.83 6.62 -8.51
C ASP A 268 -10.41 6.52 -7.98
N VAL A 269 -10.03 5.37 -7.40
CA VAL A 269 -8.76 5.17 -6.72
C VAL A 269 -8.17 3.82 -7.12
N ARG A 270 -6.90 3.82 -7.52
CA ARG A 270 -6.17 2.59 -7.86
C ARG A 270 -5.28 2.12 -6.72
N TRP A 271 -5.07 0.83 -6.68
CA TRP A 271 -4.05 0.23 -5.84
C TRP A 271 -2.63 0.51 -6.38
N CYS A 272 -1.66 0.73 -5.49
CA CYS A 272 -0.26 0.94 -5.89
C CYS A 272 0.40 -0.32 -6.52
N GLY A 273 -0.23 -1.50 -6.38
CA GLY A 273 0.22 -2.74 -7.01
C GLY A 273 0.95 -3.73 -6.09
N ASN A 274 1.11 -3.41 -4.80
CA ASN A 274 1.72 -4.27 -3.78
C ASN A 274 1.17 -3.93 -2.39
N GLU A 275 1.38 -4.83 -1.43
CA GLU A 275 1.00 -4.66 -0.02
C GLU A 275 2.19 -4.34 0.89
N ALA A 276 3.35 -4.06 0.31
CA ALA A 276 4.57 -3.77 1.05
C ALA A 276 4.77 -2.27 1.37
N GLY A 277 3.84 -1.41 0.95
CA GLY A 277 3.96 0.04 1.11
C GLY A 277 4.99 0.67 0.17
N ILE A 278 5.22 0.07 -1.00
CA ILE A 278 6.20 0.54 -2.00
C ILE A 278 5.48 1.30 -3.10
N THR A 279 5.87 2.55 -3.31
CA THR A 279 5.42 3.41 -4.41
C THR A 279 6.41 3.39 -5.57
N ARG A 280 5.97 3.81 -6.73
CA ARG A 280 6.86 4.10 -7.87
C ARG A 280 7.62 5.39 -7.59
N GLU A 281 8.78 5.54 -8.22
CA GLU A 281 9.53 6.81 -8.17
C GLU A 281 8.74 7.94 -8.84
N SER A 282 8.05 7.64 -9.95
CA SER A 282 7.18 8.57 -10.68
C SER A 282 5.73 8.10 -10.59
N GLU A 283 5.00 8.53 -9.57
CA GLU A 283 3.61 8.16 -9.37
C GLU A 283 2.68 9.18 -10.04
N TRP A 284 2.25 8.84 -11.26
CA TRP A 284 1.32 9.66 -12.04
C TRP A 284 -0.13 9.40 -11.61
N SER A 285 -0.90 10.48 -11.44
CA SER A 285 -2.36 10.39 -11.26
C SER A 285 -3.12 10.38 -12.60
N VAL A 286 -2.51 10.88 -13.69
CA VAL A 286 -3.11 10.84 -15.02
C VAL A 286 -2.63 9.63 -15.79
N LEU A 287 -3.52 8.70 -16.09
CA LEU A 287 -3.23 7.45 -16.78
C LEU A 287 -3.98 7.32 -18.10
N PRO A 288 -3.40 6.61 -19.10
CA PRO A 288 -4.13 6.16 -20.29
C PRO A 288 -5.06 5.01 -19.92
N VAL A 289 -6.29 5.04 -20.40
CA VAL A 289 -7.25 3.94 -20.25
C VAL A 289 -7.86 3.60 -21.62
N PRO A 290 -8.13 2.30 -21.88
CA PRO A 290 -8.57 1.82 -23.18
C PRO A 290 -10.07 2.02 -23.45
N GLU A 291 -10.85 2.33 -22.39
CA GLU A 291 -12.28 2.55 -22.48
C GLU A 291 -12.76 3.52 -21.40
N HIS A 292 -14.05 3.90 -21.44
CA HIS A 292 -14.61 4.80 -20.43
C HIS A 292 -14.49 4.21 -19.03
N PRO A 293 -14.04 4.98 -18.01
CA PRO A 293 -13.77 4.50 -16.65
C PRO A 293 -14.92 3.73 -16.00
N ASP A 294 -16.17 4.13 -16.23
CA ASP A 294 -17.33 3.46 -15.61
C ASP A 294 -17.58 2.04 -16.18
N ASN A 295 -17.06 1.74 -17.38
CA ASN A 295 -17.21 0.46 -18.06
C ASN A 295 -15.97 -0.42 -17.92
N TYR A 296 -14.85 0.13 -17.42
CA TYR A 296 -13.56 -0.54 -17.39
C TYR A 296 -13.48 -1.57 -16.26
N ASP A 297 -13.05 -2.78 -16.59
CA ASP A 297 -12.71 -3.78 -15.57
C ASP A 297 -11.29 -3.51 -15.05
N TRP A 298 -11.21 -2.75 -13.97
CA TRP A 298 -9.98 -2.22 -13.40
C TRP A 298 -8.99 -3.33 -13.01
N PRO A 299 -7.86 -3.48 -13.74
CA PRO A 299 -6.83 -4.47 -13.40
C PRO A 299 -5.95 -3.97 -12.24
N ASP A 300 -5.21 -4.89 -11.64
CA ASP A 300 -4.12 -4.54 -10.74
C ASP A 300 -2.96 -3.96 -11.58
N LEU A 301 -2.75 -2.67 -11.47
CA LEU A 301 -1.70 -1.96 -12.22
C LEU A 301 -0.36 -2.12 -11.50
N ARG A 302 0.43 -3.15 -11.89
CA ARG A 302 1.70 -3.52 -11.23
C ARG A 302 2.95 -3.05 -12.00
N GLN A 303 2.80 -2.43 -13.18
CA GLN A 303 3.91 -1.95 -13.99
C GLN A 303 4.66 -0.83 -13.26
N GLU A 304 5.97 -0.73 -13.48
CA GLU A 304 6.83 0.30 -12.86
C GLU A 304 6.52 1.71 -13.38
N ASP A 305 6.05 1.84 -14.60
CA ASP A 305 5.63 3.08 -15.22
C ASP A 305 4.21 2.97 -15.76
N LEU A 306 3.36 3.91 -15.40
CA LEU A 306 1.95 3.95 -15.79
C LEU A 306 1.56 5.20 -16.59
N GLY A 307 2.29 6.30 -16.45
CA GLY A 307 1.84 7.59 -16.93
C GLY A 307 2.92 8.47 -17.55
N SER A 308 4.13 7.97 -17.85
CA SER A 308 5.14 8.71 -18.62
C SER A 308 4.62 9.09 -20.01
N ARG A 309 5.32 9.99 -20.70
CA ARG A 309 4.94 10.42 -22.06
C ARG A 309 4.75 9.23 -22.99
N GLU A 310 5.66 8.25 -22.93
CA GLU A 310 5.63 7.06 -23.79
C GLU A 310 4.42 6.16 -23.51
N LYS A 311 3.94 6.14 -22.27
CA LYS A 311 2.75 5.36 -21.87
C LYS A 311 1.45 5.96 -22.33
N LEU A 312 1.42 7.27 -22.61
CA LEU A 312 0.22 7.95 -23.10
C LEU A 312 -0.05 7.66 -24.58
N GLU A 313 0.95 7.14 -25.34
CA GLU A 313 0.78 6.83 -26.76
C GLU A 313 -0.29 5.75 -26.96
N GLY A 314 -1.25 6.01 -27.84
CA GLY A 314 -2.33 5.08 -28.15
C GLY A 314 -3.47 5.04 -27.10
N ALA A 315 -3.49 5.95 -26.14
CA ALA A 315 -4.61 6.08 -25.20
C ALA A 315 -5.92 6.39 -25.93
N GLU A 316 -7.04 5.76 -25.55
CA GLU A 316 -8.38 6.17 -25.98
C GLU A 316 -8.96 7.26 -25.08
N TYR A 317 -8.65 7.17 -23.77
CA TYR A 317 -8.98 8.18 -22.77
C TYR A 317 -7.78 8.46 -21.89
N LEU A 318 -7.71 9.68 -21.36
CA LEU A 318 -6.84 10.11 -20.28
C LEU A 318 -7.70 10.32 -19.04
N TYR A 319 -7.33 9.72 -17.94
CA TYR A 319 -8.17 9.70 -16.74
C TYR A 319 -7.39 10.02 -15.48
N TRP A 320 -7.98 10.79 -14.55
CA TRP A 320 -7.41 11.03 -13.22
C TRP A 320 -7.67 9.81 -12.33
N TYR A 321 -6.64 9.06 -12.03
CA TYR A 321 -6.72 7.81 -11.27
C TYR A 321 -5.59 7.76 -10.23
N PRO A 322 -5.74 8.48 -9.09
CA PRO A 322 -4.73 8.57 -8.05
C PRO A 322 -4.53 7.23 -7.37
N ALA A 323 -3.34 7.06 -6.78
CA ALA A 323 -2.95 5.81 -6.12
C ALA A 323 -3.21 5.83 -4.62
N GLU A 324 -3.59 4.67 -4.11
CA GLU A 324 -3.53 4.31 -2.71
C GLU A 324 -2.38 3.32 -2.47
N THR A 325 -1.56 3.60 -1.47
CA THR A 325 -0.48 2.72 -1.02
C THR A 325 -0.89 2.07 0.29
N ASN A 326 -0.91 0.74 0.35
CA ASN A 326 -1.29 0.04 1.56
C ASN A 326 -0.19 -0.88 2.10
N THR A 327 -0.17 -1.06 3.41
CA THR A 327 0.60 -2.09 4.11
C THR A 327 0.00 -2.30 5.50
N SER A 328 0.35 -3.41 6.14
CA SER A 328 -0.06 -3.67 7.52
C SER A 328 1.03 -3.24 8.50
N ILE A 329 0.63 -2.77 9.70
CA ILE A 329 1.56 -2.52 10.81
C ILE A 329 2.24 -3.82 11.29
N ARG A 330 1.59 -4.97 11.05
CA ARG A 330 2.11 -6.31 11.36
C ARG A 330 2.41 -7.08 10.08
N HIS A 331 2.99 -8.27 10.17
CA HIS A 331 3.24 -9.12 9.00
C HIS A 331 1.96 -9.67 8.35
N GLY A 332 0.85 -9.84 9.11
CA GLY A 332 -0.46 -10.27 8.60
C GLY A 332 -1.44 -9.10 8.54
N TRP A 333 -2.57 -9.33 7.86
CA TRP A 333 -3.70 -8.40 7.83
C TRP A 333 -4.55 -8.51 9.11
N PHE A 334 -4.69 -9.73 9.67
CA PHE A 334 -5.38 -9.97 10.93
C PHE A 334 -4.40 -10.19 12.08
N TYR A 335 -4.85 -9.88 13.29
CA TYR A 335 -4.12 -10.19 14.53
C TYR A 335 -4.01 -11.72 14.70
N ARG A 336 -2.83 -12.18 15.16
CA ARG A 336 -2.56 -13.54 15.63
C ARG A 336 -1.90 -13.51 16.99
N ASP A 337 -2.15 -14.52 17.81
CA ASP A 337 -1.55 -14.64 19.16
C ASP A 337 -0.07 -15.05 19.15
N ASP A 338 0.48 -15.38 17.97
CA ASP A 338 1.91 -15.61 17.82
C ASP A 338 2.68 -14.27 17.93
N GLU A 339 4.00 -14.36 18.07
CA GLU A 339 4.85 -13.18 18.14
C GLU A 339 5.02 -12.52 16.78
N GLN A 340 3.90 -12.01 16.20
CA GLN A 340 3.95 -11.28 14.94
C GLN A 340 4.91 -10.09 15.03
N TYR A 341 5.73 -9.95 13.99
CA TYR A 341 6.54 -8.75 13.81
C TYR A 341 5.64 -7.50 13.71
N VAL A 342 5.98 -6.47 14.45
CA VAL A 342 5.37 -5.14 14.35
C VAL A 342 6.39 -4.21 13.73
N LYS A 343 6.02 -3.53 12.62
CA LYS A 343 6.90 -2.57 11.95
C LYS A 343 7.44 -1.53 12.93
N THR A 344 8.69 -1.16 12.73
CA THR A 344 9.36 -0.14 13.53
C THR A 344 8.85 1.27 13.17
N VAL A 345 9.11 2.25 14.01
CA VAL A 345 8.82 3.66 13.71
C VAL A 345 9.53 4.10 12.44
N GLU A 346 10.80 3.71 12.27
CA GLU A 346 11.60 4.02 11.08
C GLU A 346 10.94 3.50 9.80
N GLU A 347 10.50 2.22 9.78
CA GLU A 347 9.82 1.61 8.63
C GLU A 347 8.49 2.31 8.29
N LEU A 348 7.70 2.67 9.31
CA LEU A 348 6.42 3.35 9.12
C LEU A 348 6.62 4.79 8.62
N ILE A 349 7.56 5.53 9.18
CA ILE A 349 7.92 6.87 8.74
C ILE A 349 8.50 6.84 7.32
N ASP A 350 9.35 5.87 7.00
CA ASP A 350 9.89 5.71 5.65
C ASP A 350 8.77 5.41 4.63
N THR A 351 7.83 4.54 4.98
CA THR A 351 6.65 4.25 4.16
C THR A 351 5.77 5.48 3.99
N TRP A 352 5.54 6.26 5.06
CA TRP A 352 4.77 7.50 4.98
C TRP A 352 5.41 8.54 4.04
N TYR A 353 6.73 8.75 4.13
CA TYR A 353 7.42 9.65 3.22
C TYR A 353 7.39 9.18 1.76
N ARG A 354 7.49 7.86 1.51
CA ARG A 354 7.42 7.32 0.16
C ARG A 354 6.01 7.39 -0.42
N SER A 355 4.97 7.21 0.39
CA SER A 355 3.58 7.24 -0.03
C SER A 355 3.03 8.67 -0.09
N VAL A 356 2.86 9.35 1.02
CA VAL A 356 2.32 10.73 1.08
C VAL A 356 3.25 11.68 0.36
N GLY A 357 4.56 11.57 0.58
CA GLY A 357 5.58 12.34 -0.13
C GLY A 357 5.87 11.87 -1.55
N GLY A 358 5.22 10.82 -2.01
CA GLY A 358 5.31 10.23 -3.35
C GLY A 358 4.01 10.34 -4.16
N ASN A 359 3.13 11.29 -3.84
CA ASN A 359 1.88 11.54 -4.55
C ASN A 359 0.82 10.43 -4.43
N THR A 360 0.74 9.74 -3.26
CA THR A 360 -0.29 8.74 -2.96
C THR A 360 -0.94 9.00 -1.60
N VAL A 361 -2.11 8.42 -1.36
CA VAL A 361 -2.68 8.31 -0.02
C VAL A 361 -2.14 7.03 0.63
N PHE A 362 -1.78 7.10 1.90
CA PHE A 362 -1.27 5.98 2.67
C PHE A 362 -2.36 5.35 3.53
N LEU A 363 -2.71 4.10 3.23
CA LEU A 363 -3.64 3.26 3.98
C LEU A 363 -2.84 2.27 4.83
N LEU A 364 -2.77 2.49 6.15
CA LEU A 364 -2.08 1.62 7.09
C LEU A 364 -3.06 0.72 7.84
N ASN A 365 -2.88 -0.59 7.70
CA ASN A 365 -3.72 -1.55 8.42
C ASN A 365 -3.31 -1.71 9.88
N LEU A 366 -4.30 -1.66 10.75
CA LEU A 366 -4.25 -1.91 12.17
C LEU A 366 -4.99 -3.22 12.46
N THR A 367 -4.49 -3.99 13.41
CA THR A 367 -5.00 -5.34 13.69
C THR A 367 -5.56 -5.44 15.10
N PRO A 368 -6.84 -5.12 15.34
CA PRO A 368 -7.44 -5.33 16.66
C PRO A 368 -7.33 -6.78 17.10
N ASP A 369 -6.99 -7.02 18.37
CA ASP A 369 -6.82 -8.35 18.94
C ASP A 369 -8.16 -8.99 19.32
N ARG A 370 -8.11 -10.21 19.89
CA ARG A 370 -9.33 -10.96 20.28
C ARG A 370 -10.16 -10.28 21.35
N ARG A 371 -9.63 -9.30 22.08
CA ARG A 371 -10.41 -8.47 22.99
C ARG A 371 -11.29 -7.47 22.23
N GLY A 372 -10.92 -7.12 21.00
CA GLY A 372 -11.51 -6.05 20.22
C GLY A 372 -10.84 -4.70 20.48
N LEU A 373 -9.55 -4.71 20.83
CA LEU A 373 -8.72 -3.52 21.09
C LEU A 373 -7.51 -3.53 20.17
N ILE A 374 -7.06 -2.38 19.72
CA ILE A 374 -5.73 -2.25 19.10
C ILE A 374 -4.69 -2.52 20.19
N PRO A 375 -3.75 -3.46 19.99
CA PRO A 375 -2.74 -3.79 21.00
C PRO A 375 -1.92 -2.57 21.41
N GLU A 376 -1.56 -2.50 22.70
CA GLU A 376 -0.82 -1.35 23.25
C GLU A 376 0.51 -1.08 22.54
N LYS A 377 1.20 -2.12 22.09
CA LYS A 377 2.44 -1.99 21.31
C LYS A 377 2.20 -1.25 19.99
N ASP A 378 1.10 -1.57 19.29
CA ASP A 378 0.74 -0.94 18.03
C ASP A 378 0.27 0.51 18.26
N ALA A 379 -0.52 0.74 19.32
CA ALA A 379 -1.00 2.06 19.71
C ALA A 379 0.16 3.00 20.10
N ALA A 380 1.13 2.50 20.89
CA ALA A 380 2.32 3.26 21.27
C ALA A 380 3.16 3.62 20.03
N ARG A 381 3.31 2.66 19.08
CA ARG A 381 4.01 2.83 17.82
C ARG A 381 3.40 3.94 16.97
N LEU A 382 2.08 3.92 16.82
CA LEU A 382 1.35 4.93 16.03
C LEU A 382 1.42 6.31 16.66
N ARG A 383 1.34 6.41 17.97
CA ARG A 383 1.49 7.68 18.70
C ARG A 383 2.87 8.30 18.45
N GLU A 384 3.91 7.47 18.44
CA GLU A 384 5.26 7.95 18.14
C GLU A 384 5.40 8.39 16.68
N VAL A 385 4.86 7.63 15.71
CA VAL A 385 4.81 8.01 14.31
C VAL A 385 4.06 9.33 14.12
N GLY A 386 2.89 9.49 14.70
CA GLY A 386 2.09 10.73 14.65
C GLY A 386 2.83 11.94 15.22
N ASN A 387 3.51 11.76 16.35
CA ASN A 387 4.32 12.81 16.96
C ASN A 387 5.49 13.25 16.06
N ILE A 388 6.19 12.29 15.44
CA ILE A 388 7.30 12.60 14.52
C ILE A 388 6.81 13.32 13.27
N ILE A 389 5.70 12.86 12.67
CA ILE A 389 5.10 13.52 11.50
C ILE A 389 4.70 14.95 11.87
N SER A 390 3.97 15.13 12.97
CA SER A 390 3.54 16.46 13.44
C SER A 390 4.72 17.40 13.67
N ALA A 391 5.74 16.93 14.40
CA ALA A 391 6.94 17.74 14.66
C ALA A 391 7.74 18.03 13.38
N SER A 392 7.71 17.14 12.38
CA SER A 392 8.43 17.33 11.10
C SER A 392 7.89 18.48 10.26
N PHE A 393 6.60 18.82 10.42
CA PHE A 393 5.91 19.84 9.60
C PHE A 393 5.28 20.94 10.43
N GLU A 394 5.76 21.18 11.66
CA GLU A 394 5.21 22.18 12.58
C GLU A 394 5.36 23.61 12.05
N GLU A 395 6.49 23.94 11.42
CA GLU A 395 6.80 25.30 10.95
C GLU A 395 7.38 25.27 9.53
N ASN A 396 6.71 25.92 8.59
CA ASN A 396 7.27 26.17 7.26
C ASN A 396 8.25 27.34 7.32
N LEU A 397 9.53 27.06 7.27
CA LEU A 397 10.64 28.01 7.35
C LEU A 397 10.76 28.94 6.13
N ALA A 398 10.02 28.67 5.04
CA ALA A 398 10.02 29.46 3.82
C ALA A 398 8.96 30.57 3.78
N LEU A 399 7.99 30.62 4.71
CA LEU A 399 6.82 31.51 4.63
C LEU A 399 7.15 32.99 4.46
N ASN A 400 8.27 33.49 5.03
CA ASN A 400 8.68 34.87 4.95
C ASN A 400 9.77 35.14 3.90
N ALA A 401 10.02 34.21 2.98
CA ALA A 401 11.06 34.37 1.97
C ALA A 401 10.65 35.35 0.89
N GLU A 402 11.65 36.09 0.35
CA GLU A 402 11.51 36.82 -0.90
C GLU A 402 11.67 35.83 -2.07
N VAL A 403 10.73 35.84 -3.02
CA VAL A 403 10.71 34.89 -4.14
C VAL A 403 10.99 35.61 -5.45
N GLU A 404 12.08 35.23 -6.11
CA GLU A 404 12.46 35.67 -7.47
C GLU A 404 12.23 34.50 -8.43
N ALA A 405 11.47 34.72 -9.50
CA ALA A 405 11.24 33.70 -10.54
C ALA A 405 12.00 34.09 -11.81
N SER A 406 12.55 33.13 -12.53
CA SER A 406 13.15 33.33 -13.85
C SER A 406 12.14 33.86 -14.88
N ASP A 407 10.86 33.50 -14.70
CA ASP A 407 9.70 33.95 -15.47
C ASP A 407 8.43 33.80 -14.62
N ALA A 408 7.47 34.70 -14.74
CA ALA A 408 6.23 34.68 -13.96
C ALA A 408 5.05 35.31 -14.73
N GLU A 409 4.13 34.49 -15.17
CA GLU A 409 2.81 34.94 -15.63
C GLU A 409 1.87 35.20 -14.45
N THR A 410 2.01 34.42 -13.38
CA THR A 410 1.31 34.59 -12.09
C THR A 410 2.31 34.95 -10.99
N SER A 411 1.83 35.51 -9.88
CA SER A 411 2.70 35.93 -8.78
C SER A 411 3.52 34.75 -8.22
N SER A 412 4.85 34.95 -8.11
CA SER A 412 5.73 33.96 -7.47
C SER A 412 5.50 33.85 -5.96
N ALA A 413 4.91 34.87 -5.32
CA ALA A 413 4.57 34.83 -3.89
C ALA A 413 3.43 33.84 -3.57
N ASN A 414 2.63 33.41 -4.55
CA ASN A 414 1.53 32.46 -4.36
C ASN A 414 2.01 31.10 -3.83
N ILE A 415 3.29 30.75 -4.00
CA ILE A 415 3.82 29.47 -3.51
C ILE A 415 3.96 29.43 -1.97
N LEU A 416 3.82 30.57 -1.30
CA LEU A 416 4.00 30.75 0.15
C LEU A 416 2.73 31.16 0.89
N ASP A 417 1.57 31.22 0.22
CA ASP A 417 0.31 31.68 0.82
C ASP A 417 -0.53 30.55 1.45
N GLU A 418 0.02 29.32 1.47
CA GLU A 418 -0.62 28.10 2.01
C GLU A 418 -1.99 27.77 1.39
N ASN A 419 -2.27 28.27 0.19
CA ASN A 419 -3.50 28.02 -0.54
C ASN A 419 -3.22 27.19 -1.79
N ALA A 420 -3.57 25.91 -1.78
CA ALA A 420 -3.35 24.97 -2.88
C ALA A 420 -4.12 25.31 -4.19
N GLU A 421 -5.00 26.31 -4.19
CA GLU A 421 -5.73 26.78 -5.38
C GLU A 421 -5.06 28.00 -6.05
N THR A 422 -4.18 28.70 -5.36
CA THR A 422 -3.29 29.73 -5.93
C THR A 422 -1.98 29.08 -6.36
N PHE A 423 -1.29 29.67 -7.31
CA PHE A 423 -0.04 29.07 -7.81
C PHE A 423 0.83 30.09 -8.54
N TRP A 424 2.13 29.82 -8.59
CA TRP A 424 3.03 30.39 -9.55
C TRP A 424 3.04 29.56 -10.84
N LYS A 425 3.15 30.26 -11.97
CA LYS A 425 3.31 29.70 -13.32
C LYS A 425 4.17 30.63 -14.16
N PRO A 426 5.17 30.14 -14.93
CA PRO A 426 5.84 30.93 -15.95
C PRO A 426 4.93 31.17 -17.17
N ALA A 427 5.36 31.96 -18.14
CA ALA A 427 4.66 32.14 -19.38
C ALA A 427 4.42 30.82 -20.14
N ASP A 428 3.32 30.73 -20.87
CA ASP A 428 3.01 29.57 -21.69
C ASP A 428 4.14 29.26 -22.68
N GLY A 429 4.48 27.99 -22.84
CA GLY A 429 5.58 27.51 -23.65
C GLY A 429 6.92 27.38 -22.91
N ASN A 430 7.03 27.86 -21.71
CA ASN A 430 8.22 27.66 -20.85
C ASN A 430 8.04 26.39 -19.99
N GLU A 431 8.61 25.27 -20.44
CA GLU A 431 8.58 23.97 -19.75
C GLU A 431 9.68 23.83 -18.68
N GLN A 432 10.61 24.78 -18.61
CA GLN A 432 11.69 24.88 -17.64
C GLN A 432 11.66 26.23 -16.98
N ALA A 433 11.93 26.29 -15.69
CA ALA A 433 11.95 27.52 -14.93
C ALA A 433 12.70 27.39 -13.61
N GLU A 434 13.07 28.52 -13.02
CA GLU A 434 13.72 28.55 -11.72
C GLU A 434 12.99 29.52 -10.78
N LEU A 435 12.91 29.12 -9.51
CA LEU A 435 12.46 29.91 -8.39
C LEU A 435 13.62 30.03 -7.40
N VAL A 436 14.02 31.25 -7.08
CA VAL A 436 15.03 31.53 -6.06
C VAL A 436 14.34 32.16 -4.87
N LEU A 437 14.55 31.57 -3.68
CA LEU A 437 14.00 32.08 -2.43
C LEU A 437 15.14 32.59 -1.55
N THR A 438 15.04 33.83 -1.09
CA THR A 438 15.91 34.40 -0.06
C THR A 438 15.15 34.34 1.26
N LEU A 439 15.61 33.50 2.18
CA LEU A 439 14.98 33.27 3.47
C LEU A 439 15.21 34.44 4.42
N ASP A 440 14.39 34.54 5.46
CA ASP A 440 14.58 35.47 6.56
C ASP A 440 15.73 35.01 7.48
N GLY A 441 16.97 35.12 6.96
CA GLY A 441 18.20 34.66 7.60
C GLY A 441 18.58 33.23 7.30
N GLU A 442 19.68 32.79 7.90
CA GLU A 442 20.12 31.37 7.83
C GLU A 442 19.15 30.48 8.58
N LYS A 443 18.71 29.39 7.96
CA LYS A 443 17.79 28.39 8.53
C LYS A 443 18.37 26.98 8.40
N GLU A 444 18.14 26.15 9.41
CA GLU A 444 18.43 24.72 9.37
C GLU A 444 17.18 23.96 8.91
N PHE A 445 17.29 23.15 7.87
CA PHE A 445 16.19 22.31 7.35
C PHE A 445 16.73 21.05 6.68
N ASN A 446 15.84 20.03 6.57
CA ASN A 446 16.15 18.73 5.96
C ASN A 446 14.97 18.16 5.18
N ARG A 447 13.92 18.96 4.95
CA ARG A 447 12.74 18.57 4.15
C ARG A 447 12.36 19.68 3.18
N LEU A 448 12.03 19.27 1.96
CA LEU A 448 11.36 20.08 0.95
C LEU A 448 9.98 19.50 0.68
N VAL A 449 8.95 20.34 0.68
CA VAL A 449 7.58 19.99 0.27
C VAL A 449 7.21 20.80 -0.95
N LEU A 450 6.70 20.13 -1.99
CA LEU A 450 6.17 20.73 -3.20
C LEU A 450 4.76 20.23 -3.48
N GLN A 451 3.88 21.10 -3.98
CA GLN A 451 2.57 20.73 -4.54
C GLN A 451 2.32 21.48 -5.84
N GLU A 452 1.74 20.78 -6.83
CA GLU A 452 1.18 21.41 -8.02
C GLU A 452 -0.28 21.84 -7.77
N CYS A 453 -0.79 22.80 -8.53
CA CYS A 453 -2.20 23.19 -8.49
C CYS A 453 -3.06 22.15 -9.27
N ILE A 454 -3.17 20.91 -8.74
CA ILE A 454 -3.81 19.81 -9.47
C ILE A 454 -5.31 20.00 -9.69
N LYS A 455 -6.01 20.66 -8.74
CA LYS A 455 -7.46 20.85 -8.78
C LYS A 455 -7.94 21.55 -10.06
N THR A 456 -7.15 22.49 -10.61
CA THR A 456 -7.52 23.28 -11.77
C THR A 456 -6.54 23.23 -12.93
N ARG A 457 -5.34 22.65 -12.72
CA ARG A 457 -4.23 22.67 -13.68
C ARG A 457 -3.65 21.28 -14.00
N GLY A 458 -4.06 20.25 -13.27
CA GLY A 458 -3.54 18.90 -13.44
C GLY A 458 -2.09 18.73 -13.05
N GLN A 459 -1.53 17.56 -13.31
CA GLN A 459 -0.15 17.19 -13.02
C GLN A 459 0.74 17.44 -14.24
N ARG A 460 1.86 18.14 -14.06
CA ARG A 460 2.68 18.66 -15.17
C ARG A 460 4.15 18.36 -15.05
N ILE A 461 4.74 18.52 -13.83
CA ILE A 461 6.18 18.43 -13.59
C ILE A 461 6.63 16.98 -13.73
N GLU A 462 7.70 16.77 -14.52
CA GLU A 462 8.31 15.47 -14.79
C GLU A 462 9.67 15.31 -14.12
N ARG A 463 10.37 16.44 -13.89
CA ARG A 463 11.68 16.44 -13.22
C ARG A 463 12.01 17.79 -12.61
N PHE A 464 12.55 17.78 -11.40
CA PHE A 464 13.01 18.97 -10.70
C PHE A 464 14.30 18.70 -9.93
N ALA A 465 15.00 19.79 -9.52
CA ALA A 465 16.13 19.75 -8.61
C ALA A 465 16.05 20.91 -7.61
N PHE A 466 16.61 20.70 -6.43
CA PHE A 466 16.61 21.68 -5.35
C PHE A 466 18.03 21.92 -4.86
N ASP A 467 18.43 23.20 -4.87
CA ASP A 467 19.77 23.66 -4.53
C ASP A 467 19.73 24.60 -3.30
N ILE A 468 20.82 24.60 -2.54
CA ILE A 468 21.13 25.61 -1.54
C ILE A 468 22.29 26.48 -2.02
N TRP A 469 22.34 27.75 -1.56
CA TRP A 469 23.50 28.61 -1.74
C TRP A 469 24.48 28.37 -0.61
N ASP A 470 25.64 27.79 -0.94
CA ASP A 470 26.68 27.44 0.02
C ASP A 470 28.04 27.95 -0.46
N ASN A 471 28.76 28.74 0.37
CA ASN A 471 30.10 29.25 0.13
C ASN A 471 30.29 29.97 -1.22
N GLY A 472 29.25 30.67 -1.73
CA GLY A 472 29.32 31.44 -2.97
C GLY A 472 28.98 30.69 -4.25
N ASP A 473 28.43 29.47 -4.13
CA ASP A 473 27.97 28.64 -5.27
C ASP A 473 26.68 27.89 -4.93
N TRP A 474 25.98 27.41 -5.97
CA TRP A 474 24.81 26.55 -5.82
C TRP A 474 25.23 25.10 -5.65
N LYS A 475 24.67 24.47 -4.64
CA LYS A 475 24.87 23.06 -4.34
C LYS A 475 23.54 22.32 -4.37
N GLU A 476 23.39 21.34 -5.26
CA GLU A 476 22.24 20.47 -5.30
C GLU A 476 22.21 19.58 -4.05
N VAL A 477 21.05 19.52 -3.39
CA VAL A 477 20.85 18.72 -2.16
C VAL A 477 19.70 17.73 -2.30
N ALA A 478 18.81 17.95 -3.27
CA ALA A 478 17.75 17.01 -3.60
C ALA A 478 17.33 17.14 -5.07
N ASP A 479 16.79 16.05 -5.62
CA ASP A 479 16.14 16.03 -6.92
C ASP A 479 14.88 15.14 -6.87
N GLY A 480 14.08 15.18 -7.92
CA GLY A 480 12.91 14.35 -8.01
C GLY A 480 12.27 14.35 -9.38
N THR A 481 11.29 13.49 -9.52
CA THR A 481 10.51 13.30 -10.74
C THR A 481 9.20 14.10 -10.66
N VAL A 482 8.07 13.44 -10.55
CA VAL A 482 6.74 14.06 -10.51
C VAL A 482 6.48 14.76 -9.18
N VAL A 483 5.68 15.82 -9.21
CA VAL A 483 5.22 16.51 -7.99
C VAL A 483 3.78 16.14 -7.66
N GLY A 484 2.83 16.44 -8.53
CA GLY A 484 1.42 16.11 -8.33
C GLY A 484 0.78 16.77 -7.12
N TYR A 485 -0.06 16.01 -6.39
CA TYR A 485 -0.70 16.48 -5.16
C TYR A 485 0.33 16.87 -4.10
N LYS A 486 1.31 16.00 -3.83
CA LYS A 486 2.38 16.28 -2.85
C LYS A 486 3.65 15.48 -3.16
N ASN A 487 4.78 16.18 -3.12
CA ASN A 487 6.11 15.57 -3.14
C ASN A 487 6.93 16.06 -1.96
N ILE A 488 7.51 15.13 -1.20
CA ILE A 488 8.36 15.44 -0.04
C ILE A 488 9.74 14.84 -0.28
N ARG A 489 10.77 15.69 -0.28
CA ARG A 489 12.17 15.25 -0.36
C ARG A 489 12.86 15.34 0.98
N ARG A 490 13.58 14.26 1.31
CA ARG A 490 14.44 14.15 2.50
C ARG A 490 15.89 14.29 2.08
N PHE A 491 16.66 15.05 2.82
CA PHE A 491 18.10 15.21 2.64
C PHE A 491 18.77 15.44 4.00
N PRO A 492 20.10 15.28 4.12
CA PRO A 492 20.83 15.61 5.36
C PRO A 492 20.57 17.05 5.79
N MET A 493 20.62 17.32 7.10
CA MET A 493 20.44 18.66 7.64
C MET A 493 21.40 19.64 6.95
N VAL A 494 20.85 20.71 6.41
CA VAL A 494 21.59 21.81 5.78
C VAL A 494 21.27 23.13 6.47
N ASN A 495 22.19 24.10 6.40
CA ASN A 495 21.97 25.46 6.87
C ASN A 495 22.17 26.42 5.69
N ALA A 496 21.15 27.19 5.33
CA ALA A 496 21.22 28.15 4.21
C ALA A 496 20.23 29.29 4.39
N GLY A 497 20.62 30.48 3.90
CA GLY A 497 19.76 31.68 3.81
C GLY A 497 19.18 31.89 2.40
N LYS A 498 19.59 31.09 1.40
CA LYS A 498 19.10 31.21 0.04
C LYS A 498 19.01 29.84 -0.62
N VAL A 499 17.90 29.56 -1.30
CA VAL A 499 17.60 28.27 -1.94
C VAL A 499 17.07 28.46 -3.35
N ARG A 500 17.14 27.42 -4.18
CA ARG A 500 16.66 27.47 -5.56
C ARG A 500 15.94 26.15 -5.91
N LEU A 501 14.71 26.28 -6.44
CA LEU A 501 14.00 25.21 -7.12
C LEU A 501 14.19 25.36 -8.63
N ARG A 502 14.66 24.32 -9.28
CA ARG A 502 14.77 24.23 -10.74
C ARG A 502 13.76 23.21 -11.26
N ILE A 503 12.84 23.63 -12.11
CA ILE A 503 12.02 22.75 -12.90
C ILE A 503 12.80 22.39 -14.16
N LEU A 504 13.24 21.15 -14.25
CA LEU A 504 14.12 20.67 -15.32
C LEU A 504 13.34 20.14 -16.52
N GLN A 505 12.12 19.64 -16.28
CA GLN A 505 11.23 19.12 -17.31
C GLN A 505 9.78 19.18 -16.84
N SER A 506 8.90 19.61 -17.72
CA SER A 506 7.43 19.65 -17.51
C SER A 506 6.71 19.37 -18.83
N ARG A 507 5.48 18.89 -18.78
CA ARG A 507 4.65 18.62 -19.98
C ARG A 507 4.21 19.88 -20.71
N VAL A 508 3.96 20.94 -19.93
CA VAL A 508 3.63 22.31 -20.35
C VAL A 508 4.21 23.25 -19.29
N ALA A 509 3.93 24.55 -19.35
CA ALA A 509 4.32 25.48 -18.30
C ALA A 509 3.96 24.94 -16.90
N PRO A 510 4.95 24.71 -16.01
CA PRO A 510 4.71 24.08 -14.70
C PRO A 510 3.86 24.99 -13.78
N THR A 511 3.26 24.39 -12.77
CA THR A 511 2.63 25.14 -11.67
C THR A 511 3.18 24.68 -10.35
N ILE A 512 3.44 25.62 -9.43
CA ILE A 512 3.73 25.34 -8.02
C ILE A 512 2.70 26.09 -7.19
N ALA A 513 1.92 25.35 -6.42
CA ALA A 513 0.95 25.91 -5.47
C ALA A 513 1.55 26.05 -4.06
N THR A 514 2.39 25.08 -3.65
CA THR A 514 3.01 25.11 -2.32
C THR A 514 4.50 24.82 -2.42
N PHE A 515 5.28 25.62 -1.71
CA PHE A 515 6.69 25.39 -1.43
C PHE A 515 6.93 25.48 0.07
N GLY A 516 7.49 24.43 0.66
CA GLY A 516 7.76 24.39 2.09
C GLY A 516 9.15 23.84 2.42
N LEU A 517 9.78 24.46 3.41
CA LEU A 517 11.04 23.98 4.01
C LEU A 517 10.79 23.67 5.49
N TYR A 518 11.22 22.50 5.93
CA TYR A 518 10.95 22.05 7.30
C TYR A 518 12.19 21.43 7.95
N LYS A 519 12.22 21.51 9.28
CA LYS A 519 13.23 20.88 10.12
C LYS A 519 12.62 19.66 10.83
N ALA A 520 12.70 18.51 10.19
CA ALA A 520 12.23 17.26 10.79
C ALA A 520 13.22 16.73 11.83
N PRO A 521 12.74 16.08 12.90
CA PRO A 521 13.60 15.36 13.84
C PRO A 521 14.47 14.32 13.13
N GLU A 522 15.70 14.15 13.59
CA GLU A 522 16.54 13.06 13.15
C GLU A 522 16.11 11.77 13.89
N ILE A 523 15.80 10.72 13.10
CA ILE A 523 15.49 9.38 13.62
C ILE A 523 16.76 8.56 13.50
N LEU A 524 17.21 8.01 14.62
CA LEU A 524 18.36 7.12 14.62
C LEU A 524 17.97 5.79 13.98
N SER A 525 18.70 5.39 12.92
CA SER A 525 18.41 4.15 12.20
C SER A 525 18.51 2.93 13.10
N ASN A 526 17.55 2.02 12.98
CA ASN A 526 17.56 0.78 13.72
C ASN A 526 18.71 -0.13 13.29
N PRO A 527 19.32 -0.89 14.21
CA PRO A 527 20.27 -1.94 13.86
C PRO A 527 19.61 -3.01 12.98
N SER A 528 20.29 -3.48 11.96
CA SER A 528 19.93 -4.69 11.23
C SER A 528 20.79 -5.86 11.71
N ILE A 529 20.16 -7.01 11.99
CA ILE A 529 20.81 -8.20 12.53
C ILE A 529 20.64 -9.33 11.53
N TYR A 530 21.73 -9.95 11.08
CA TYR A 530 21.68 -11.09 10.17
C TYR A 530 22.78 -12.10 10.49
N ARG A 531 22.53 -13.38 10.20
CA ARG A 531 23.44 -14.49 10.41
C ARG A 531 23.73 -15.19 9.08
N ASN A 532 25.00 -15.33 8.74
CA ASN A 532 25.42 -16.02 7.54
C ASN A 532 25.50 -17.55 7.73
N LYS A 533 25.80 -18.28 6.65
CA LYS A 533 25.94 -19.75 6.65
C LYS A 533 27.04 -20.26 7.60
N GLU A 534 28.10 -19.47 7.86
CA GLU A 534 29.15 -19.78 8.81
C GLU A 534 28.75 -19.51 10.27
N CYS A 535 27.46 -19.29 10.52
CA CYS A 535 26.87 -19.00 11.84
C CYS A 535 27.33 -17.67 12.45
N MET A 536 27.94 -16.78 11.67
CA MET A 536 28.40 -15.49 12.15
C MET A 536 27.28 -14.46 12.12
N VAL A 537 26.92 -13.93 13.27
CA VAL A 537 25.97 -12.82 13.41
C VAL A 537 26.69 -11.49 13.18
N THR A 538 26.13 -10.70 12.28
CA THR A 538 26.58 -9.34 11.98
C THR A 538 25.47 -8.36 12.32
N ILE A 539 25.81 -7.26 13.02
CA ILE A 539 24.88 -6.18 13.35
C ILE A 539 25.38 -4.91 12.66
N ARG A 540 24.51 -4.21 11.93
CA ARG A 540 24.83 -2.96 11.22
C ARG A 540 23.80 -1.90 11.56
N CYS A 541 24.20 -0.63 11.47
CA CYS A 541 23.32 0.53 11.54
C CYS A 541 23.71 1.51 10.44
N GLN A 542 22.73 2.19 9.84
CA GLN A 542 23.00 3.16 8.77
C GLN A 542 23.41 4.53 9.32
N THR A 543 23.03 4.86 10.55
CA THR A 543 23.48 6.10 11.21
C THR A 543 25.01 6.09 11.34
N PRO A 544 25.69 7.19 11.03
CA PRO A 544 27.14 7.29 11.18
C PRO A 544 27.58 7.17 12.64
N ASP A 545 28.63 6.39 12.87
CA ASP A 545 29.33 6.25 14.16
C ASP A 545 28.47 5.93 15.40
N PRO A 546 27.45 5.03 15.31
CA PRO A 546 26.65 4.65 16.46
C PRO A 546 27.41 3.68 17.35
N VAL A 547 27.17 3.71 18.65
CA VAL A 547 27.53 2.63 19.56
C VAL A 547 26.36 1.64 19.57
N ILE A 548 26.59 0.41 19.09
CA ILE A 548 25.56 -0.64 19.07
C ILE A 548 25.75 -1.51 20.33
N HIS A 549 24.72 -1.56 21.17
CA HIS A 549 24.64 -2.48 22.30
C HIS A 549 23.76 -3.68 21.94
N TYR A 550 24.07 -4.87 22.47
CA TYR A 550 23.30 -6.08 22.20
C TYR A 550 23.26 -7.05 23.40
N THR A 551 22.24 -7.93 23.38
CA THR A 551 22.06 -9.03 24.34
C THR A 551 21.76 -10.34 23.62
N LEU A 552 22.03 -11.49 24.30
CA LEU A 552 21.78 -12.84 23.80
C LEU A 552 20.90 -13.66 24.75
N ASP A 553 20.48 -13.09 25.85
CA ASP A 553 19.66 -13.72 26.89
C ASP A 553 18.18 -13.32 26.85
N GLY A 554 17.78 -12.58 25.80
CA GLY A 554 16.42 -12.08 25.62
C GLY A 554 16.10 -10.81 26.40
N SER A 555 16.99 -10.31 27.27
CA SER A 555 16.82 -9.02 27.94
C SER A 555 16.96 -7.86 26.94
N ASP A 556 16.28 -6.74 27.21
CA ASP A 556 16.43 -5.54 26.40
C ASP A 556 17.82 -4.90 26.61
N PRO A 557 18.56 -4.60 25.53
CA PRO A 557 19.88 -3.98 25.64
C PRO A 557 19.79 -2.53 26.10
N ASP A 558 20.76 -2.14 26.95
CA ASP A 558 20.96 -0.79 27.46
C ASP A 558 22.42 -0.34 27.31
N ALA A 559 22.76 0.85 27.80
CA ALA A 559 24.15 1.36 27.77
C ALA A 559 25.17 0.51 28.57
N GLY A 560 24.72 -0.39 29.43
CA GLY A 560 25.55 -1.33 30.17
C GLY A 560 25.72 -2.68 29.49
N SER A 561 24.97 -2.95 28.41
CA SER A 561 25.01 -4.22 27.68
C SER A 561 26.24 -4.34 26.79
N MET A 562 26.50 -5.55 26.26
CA MET A 562 27.64 -5.81 25.37
C MET A 562 27.67 -4.84 24.19
N VAL A 563 28.86 -4.31 23.90
CA VAL A 563 29.07 -3.43 22.72
C VAL A 563 29.47 -4.29 21.53
N TYR A 564 28.77 -4.12 20.42
CA TYR A 564 29.08 -4.79 19.17
C TYR A 564 30.32 -4.17 18.52
N GLY A 565 31.36 -4.95 18.33
CA GLY A 565 32.59 -4.50 17.68
C GLY A 565 33.01 -5.37 16.50
N ARG A 566 32.49 -6.59 16.41
CA ARG A 566 32.77 -7.55 15.32
C ARG A 566 31.74 -8.68 15.28
N PRO A 567 31.58 -9.38 14.15
CA PRO A 567 30.73 -10.56 14.06
C PRO A 567 31.08 -11.63 15.12
N PHE A 568 30.07 -12.33 15.62
CA PHE A 568 30.20 -13.41 16.62
C PHE A 568 29.42 -14.66 16.19
N GLU A 569 29.83 -15.82 16.69
CA GLU A 569 29.21 -17.11 16.35
C GLU A 569 27.91 -17.33 17.14
N LEU A 570 26.88 -17.90 16.47
CA LEU A 570 25.62 -18.33 17.07
C LEU A 570 25.11 -19.60 16.37
N PRO A 571 25.80 -20.76 16.53
CA PRO A 571 25.46 -21.99 15.80
C PRO A 571 24.14 -22.62 16.25
N ASP A 572 23.83 -22.63 17.54
CA ASP A 572 22.64 -23.26 18.13
C ASP A 572 21.38 -22.40 18.07
N GLY A 573 21.49 -21.22 17.40
CA GLY A 573 20.42 -20.23 17.40
C GLY A 573 20.27 -19.50 18.74
N GLY A 574 19.21 -18.72 18.84
CA GLY A 574 18.90 -17.89 20.00
C GLY A 574 18.29 -16.56 19.61
N VAL A 575 18.01 -15.74 20.60
CA VAL A 575 17.49 -14.38 20.40
C VAL A 575 18.65 -13.40 20.48
N VAL A 576 18.75 -12.52 19.49
CA VAL A 576 19.68 -11.40 19.50
C VAL A 576 18.86 -10.13 19.53
N LYS A 577 19.03 -9.31 20.58
CA LYS A 577 18.45 -7.97 20.63
C LYS A 577 19.55 -6.94 20.51
N ALA A 578 19.31 -5.86 19.75
CA ALA A 578 20.28 -4.79 19.58
C ALA A 578 19.62 -3.41 19.58
N ILE A 579 20.36 -2.41 20.05
CA ILE A 579 20.00 -1.00 20.05
C ILE A 579 21.21 -0.18 19.62
N ALA A 580 21.00 0.83 18.77
CA ALA A 580 22.02 1.83 18.43
C ALA A 580 21.85 3.07 19.32
N MET A 581 22.97 3.65 19.73
CA MET A 581 23.00 4.87 20.56
C MET A 581 24.04 5.84 20.02
N ILE A 582 23.75 7.14 20.07
CA ILE A 582 24.70 8.25 19.85
C ILE A 582 24.65 9.20 21.03
N ASP A 583 25.57 10.18 21.09
CA ASP A 583 25.65 11.21 22.12
C ASP A 583 25.63 10.64 23.54
N ASN A 584 26.43 9.58 23.77
CA ASN A 584 26.50 8.87 25.05
C ASN A 584 25.13 8.34 25.54
N GLY A 585 24.25 7.95 24.60
CA GLY A 585 22.95 7.39 24.88
C GLY A 585 21.82 8.44 25.04
N ALA A 586 22.08 9.69 24.70
CA ALA A 586 21.03 10.72 24.66
C ALA A 586 20.02 10.47 23.54
N GLN A 587 20.48 9.93 22.42
CA GLN A 587 19.62 9.44 21.35
C GLN A 587 19.76 7.92 21.20
N LYS A 588 18.64 7.24 20.98
CA LYS A 588 18.55 5.78 20.88
C LYS A 588 17.66 5.39 19.72
N SER A 589 18.04 4.31 19.03
CA SER A 589 17.13 3.62 18.10
C SER A 589 16.09 2.83 18.89
N GLU A 590 15.16 2.21 18.17
CA GLU A 590 14.39 1.12 18.75
C GLU A 590 15.26 -0.11 19.01
N ILE A 591 14.78 -0.98 19.88
CA ILE A 591 15.37 -2.30 20.09
C ILE A 591 14.88 -3.21 18.97
N VAL A 592 15.82 -3.74 18.19
CA VAL A 592 15.53 -4.75 17.17
C VAL A 592 15.81 -6.12 17.75
N GLU A 593 14.89 -7.04 17.56
CA GLU A 593 15.02 -8.44 17.93
C GLU A 593 15.05 -9.32 16.69
N GLU A 594 16.01 -10.24 16.63
CA GLU A 594 16.05 -11.28 15.59
C GLU A 594 16.21 -12.65 16.27
N ARG A 595 15.39 -13.61 15.83
CA ARG A 595 15.41 -14.99 16.32
C ARG A 595 16.03 -15.90 15.28
N PHE A 596 17.06 -16.60 15.64
CA PHE A 596 17.72 -17.59 14.81
C PHE A 596 17.46 -18.98 15.38
N ASP A 597 17.10 -19.91 14.51
CA ASP A 597 17.10 -21.35 14.81
C ASP A 597 18.48 -21.96 14.49
N ILE A 598 18.61 -23.27 14.45
CA ILE A 598 19.85 -23.96 14.14
C ILE A 598 20.46 -23.44 12.84
N CYS A 599 21.77 -23.21 12.88
CA CYS A 599 22.50 -22.67 11.73
C CYS A 599 22.66 -23.71 10.60
N PRO A 600 22.48 -23.34 9.32
CA PRO A 600 22.57 -24.28 8.20
C PRO A 600 24.02 -24.63 7.78
N ALA A 601 25.04 -24.40 8.61
CA ALA A 601 26.45 -24.59 8.26
C ALA A 601 26.81 -25.99 7.73
N GLY A 602 26.18 -27.03 8.27
CA GLY A 602 26.39 -28.41 7.88
C GLY A 602 25.40 -28.94 6.83
N TRP A 603 24.48 -28.10 6.35
CA TRP A 603 23.43 -28.56 5.46
C TRP A 603 23.93 -28.71 4.01
N THR A 604 23.41 -29.74 3.34
CA THR A 604 23.69 -30.01 1.92
C THR A 604 22.38 -30.19 1.14
N VAL A 605 22.43 -29.83 -0.17
CA VAL A 605 21.36 -30.18 -1.08
C VAL A 605 21.67 -31.57 -1.67
N GLU A 606 20.87 -32.56 -1.34
CA GLU A 606 21.04 -33.93 -1.79
C GLU A 606 20.44 -34.18 -3.19
N GLU A 607 19.26 -33.62 -3.42
CA GLU A 607 18.53 -33.76 -4.66
C GLU A 607 17.73 -32.50 -4.97
N VAL A 608 17.65 -32.16 -6.24
CA VAL A 608 16.81 -31.05 -6.75
C VAL A 608 16.20 -31.44 -8.08
N SER A 609 14.91 -31.16 -8.27
CA SER A 609 14.20 -31.49 -9.52
C SER A 609 14.77 -30.78 -10.74
N ALA A 610 15.14 -29.50 -10.56
CA ALA A 610 15.77 -28.65 -11.58
C ALA A 610 16.39 -27.42 -10.91
N GLN A 611 17.42 -26.88 -11.54
CA GLN A 611 18.01 -25.59 -11.14
C GLN A 611 18.56 -24.82 -12.35
N HIS A 612 18.49 -23.51 -12.32
CA HIS A 612 19.14 -22.66 -13.29
C HIS A 612 20.60 -22.43 -12.90
N ASN A 613 21.52 -22.41 -13.88
CA ASN A 613 22.96 -22.30 -13.62
C ASN A 613 23.36 -21.05 -12.80
N SER A 614 22.68 -19.93 -13.02
CA SER A 614 22.92 -18.69 -12.27
C SER A 614 22.22 -18.64 -10.91
N TYR A 615 21.31 -19.57 -10.63
CA TYR A 615 20.49 -19.62 -9.41
C TYR A 615 20.47 -21.05 -8.86
N PRO A 616 21.64 -21.57 -8.41
CA PRO A 616 21.76 -22.95 -7.96
C PRO A 616 21.01 -23.20 -6.66
N ALA A 617 20.61 -24.45 -6.43
CA ALA A 617 19.81 -24.83 -5.27
C ALA A 617 20.48 -24.59 -3.91
N ILE A 618 21.81 -24.55 -3.88
CA ILE A 618 22.57 -24.24 -2.65
C ILE A 618 22.25 -22.84 -2.11
N ASN A 619 21.85 -21.92 -2.97
CA ASN A 619 21.47 -20.57 -2.56
C ASN A 619 20.23 -20.55 -1.63
N ALA A 620 19.41 -21.60 -1.64
CA ALA A 620 18.26 -21.69 -0.77
C ALA A 620 18.60 -22.13 0.69
N ILE A 621 19.89 -22.35 0.98
CA ILE A 621 20.40 -22.68 2.33
C ILE A 621 21.76 -22.01 2.58
N ASP A 622 22.05 -20.86 1.97
CA ASP A 622 23.33 -20.19 2.10
C ASP A 622 23.35 -19.07 3.16
N GLY A 623 22.20 -18.81 3.81
CA GLY A 623 22.01 -17.78 4.83
C GLY A 623 22.04 -16.35 4.27
N ASN A 624 21.85 -16.18 2.96
CA ASN A 624 21.83 -14.89 2.31
C ASN A 624 20.49 -14.65 1.59
N PRO A 625 19.56 -13.90 2.16
CA PRO A 625 18.24 -13.67 1.59
C PRO A 625 18.25 -12.91 0.25
N SER A 626 19.41 -12.36 -0.16
CA SER A 626 19.55 -11.68 -1.46
C SER A 626 19.89 -12.64 -2.60
N THR A 627 20.25 -13.88 -2.31
CA THR A 627 20.44 -14.96 -3.29
C THR A 627 19.18 -15.83 -3.34
N MET A 628 19.07 -16.66 -4.38
CA MET A 628 17.94 -17.59 -4.49
C MET A 628 18.29 -18.84 -5.29
N TRP A 629 17.60 -19.92 -5.02
CA TRP A 629 17.39 -21.00 -5.96
C TRP A 629 16.27 -20.64 -6.92
N HIS A 630 16.44 -20.96 -8.22
CA HIS A 630 15.38 -20.82 -9.20
C HIS A 630 15.47 -21.97 -10.21
N THR A 631 14.33 -22.59 -10.56
CA THR A 631 14.24 -23.56 -11.63
C THR A 631 14.36 -22.87 -13.00
N PRO A 632 14.79 -23.55 -14.07
CA PRO A 632 14.85 -22.99 -15.41
C PRO A 632 13.49 -22.46 -15.88
N TRP A 633 13.50 -21.45 -16.73
CA TRP A 633 12.32 -20.86 -17.38
C TRP A 633 12.41 -20.90 -18.89
N GLY A 634 11.31 -20.60 -19.60
CA GLY A 634 11.19 -20.63 -21.06
C GLY A 634 10.63 -21.94 -21.59
N ASP A 635 10.52 -22.08 -22.91
CA ASP A 635 9.77 -23.14 -23.61
C ASP A 635 10.21 -24.58 -23.29
N LYS A 636 11.42 -24.77 -22.75
CA LYS A 636 11.98 -26.08 -22.40
C LYS A 636 12.11 -26.29 -20.88
N ALA A 637 11.57 -25.40 -20.08
CA ALA A 637 11.58 -25.56 -18.62
C ALA A 637 10.74 -26.79 -18.21
N PRO A 638 11.21 -27.60 -17.25
CA PRO A 638 10.38 -28.66 -16.71
C PRO A 638 9.19 -28.04 -15.95
N GLY A 639 8.02 -28.66 -16.03
CA GLY A 639 6.84 -28.23 -15.29
C GLY A 639 6.84 -28.71 -13.85
N HIS A 640 5.85 -28.23 -13.08
CA HIS A 640 5.57 -28.74 -11.72
C HIS A 640 5.26 -30.25 -11.72
N PRO A 641 5.57 -30.98 -10.64
CA PRO A 641 6.10 -30.48 -9.36
C PRO A 641 7.62 -30.24 -9.36
N HIS A 642 8.05 -29.23 -8.61
CA HIS A 642 9.47 -28.98 -8.35
C HIS A 642 9.80 -29.30 -6.88
N SER A 643 10.96 -29.89 -6.63
CA SER A 643 11.36 -30.27 -5.29
C SER A 643 12.85 -30.02 -5.01
N ILE A 644 13.15 -29.80 -3.74
CA ILE A 644 14.50 -29.77 -3.16
C ILE A 644 14.54 -30.72 -1.97
N THR A 645 15.61 -31.52 -1.87
CA THR A 645 15.89 -32.35 -0.71
C THR A 645 17.13 -31.82 0.00
N ILE A 646 16.99 -31.53 1.29
CA ILE A 646 18.05 -30.98 2.17
C ILE A 646 18.43 -32.05 3.19
N ASP A 647 19.74 -32.36 3.31
CA ASP A 647 20.32 -33.12 4.43
C ASP A 647 20.84 -32.16 5.49
N PHE A 648 20.34 -32.23 6.70
CA PHE A 648 20.80 -31.43 7.85
C PHE A 648 22.13 -31.89 8.44
N GLY A 649 22.64 -33.06 7.97
CA GLY A 649 23.86 -33.69 8.51
C GLY A 649 23.64 -34.47 9.81
N GLU A 650 22.61 -34.12 10.57
CA GLU A 650 22.21 -34.77 11.83
C GLU A 650 20.68 -34.87 11.96
N THR A 651 20.22 -35.60 12.95
CA THR A 651 18.77 -35.69 13.23
C THR A 651 18.35 -34.53 14.12
N LEU A 652 17.38 -33.75 13.64
CA LEU A 652 16.78 -32.62 14.32
C LEU A 652 15.34 -32.95 14.76
N ALA A 653 14.91 -32.40 15.89
CA ALA A 653 13.51 -32.46 16.34
C ALA A 653 12.75 -31.26 15.72
N LEU A 654 12.05 -31.49 14.63
CA LEU A 654 11.39 -30.44 13.84
C LEU A 654 9.96 -30.19 14.33
N ASN A 655 9.67 -28.96 14.71
CA ASN A 655 8.31 -28.44 14.93
C ASN A 655 7.72 -27.85 13.64
N GLY A 656 8.56 -27.58 12.65
CA GLY A 656 8.19 -27.00 11.36
C GLY A 656 9.39 -26.61 10.51
N ILE A 657 9.11 -25.91 9.44
CA ILE A 657 10.12 -25.31 8.57
C ILE A 657 9.71 -23.90 8.18
N SER A 658 10.66 -23.09 7.69
CA SER A 658 10.37 -21.82 7.05
C SER A 658 10.72 -21.83 5.57
N TYR A 659 9.95 -21.10 4.78
CA TYR A 659 10.18 -20.82 3.37
C TYR A 659 10.20 -19.29 3.17
N LEU A 660 11.33 -18.77 2.68
CA LEU A 660 11.44 -17.39 2.25
C LEU A 660 11.36 -17.36 0.71
N PRO A 661 10.33 -16.73 0.13
CA PRO A 661 10.29 -16.52 -1.32
C PRO A 661 11.39 -15.57 -1.77
N ARG A 662 11.59 -15.44 -3.07
CA ARG A 662 12.52 -14.46 -3.64
C ARG A 662 12.25 -13.04 -3.12
N THR A 663 13.32 -12.27 -2.89
CA THR A 663 13.24 -10.93 -2.25
C THR A 663 13.48 -9.77 -3.21
N ASP A 664 13.60 -10.04 -4.51
CA ASP A 664 13.88 -9.06 -5.56
C ASP A 664 12.62 -8.36 -6.13
N GLY A 665 11.47 -8.52 -5.47
CA GLY A 665 10.20 -7.91 -5.88
C GLY A 665 9.49 -8.61 -7.04
N GLN A 666 10.10 -9.68 -7.63
CA GLN A 666 9.47 -10.43 -8.70
C GLN A 666 8.64 -11.61 -8.16
N LEU A 667 7.58 -11.99 -8.89
CA LEU A 667 6.69 -13.11 -8.50
C LEU A 667 7.00 -14.44 -9.21
N GLY A 668 7.99 -14.45 -10.10
CA GLY A 668 8.36 -15.65 -10.86
C GLY A 668 8.85 -16.77 -9.95
N GLY A 669 8.10 -17.87 -9.89
CA GLY A 669 8.46 -19.04 -9.10
C GLY A 669 8.09 -19.00 -7.62
N VAL A 670 7.42 -17.95 -7.12
CA VAL A 670 6.91 -17.94 -5.74
C VAL A 670 5.90 -19.06 -5.56
N CYS A 671 6.17 -19.97 -4.60
CA CYS A 671 5.33 -21.15 -4.35
C CYS A 671 3.93 -20.76 -3.86
N LYS A 672 2.90 -21.44 -4.37
CA LYS A 672 1.52 -21.30 -3.88
C LYS A 672 1.08 -22.54 -3.14
N HIS A 673 1.12 -23.70 -3.78
CA HIS A 673 0.73 -24.98 -3.19
C HIS A 673 1.98 -25.82 -2.93
N TYR A 674 2.17 -26.25 -1.71
CA TYR A 674 3.35 -26.96 -1.24
C TYR A 674 3.02 -28.29 -0.58
N LYS A 675 4.00 -29.19 -0.57
CA LYS A 675 4.05 -30.44 0.22
C LYS A 675 5.40 -30.53 0.91
N VAL A 676 5.40 -30.93 2.18
CA VAL A 676 6.60 -31.15 2.98
C VAL A 676 6.63 -32.63 3.43
N GLU A 677 7.75 -33.30 3.17
CA GLU A 677 8.02 -34.67 3.60
C GLU A 677 9.36 -34.68 4.35
N VAL A 678 9.48 -35.55 5.32
CA VAL A 678 10.69 -35.69 6.14
C VAL A 678 11.15 -37.14 6.19
N SER A 679 12.45 -37.36 6.45
CA SER A 679 13.02 -38.71 6.55
C SER A 679 14.19 -38.76 7.54
N LYS A 680 14.40 -39.93 8.17
CA LYS A 680 15.59 -40.18 9.01
C LYS A 680 16.78 -40.73 8.22
N ASN A 681 16.54 -41.38 7.09
CA ASN A 681 17.55 -42.12 6.33
C ASN A 681 17.66 -41.72 4.86
N GLY A 682 16.86 -40.77 4.38
CA GLY A 682 16.83 -40.30 3.01
C GLY A 682 16.08 -41.20 2.03
N THR A 683 15.53 -42.32 2.49
CA THR A 683 14.82 -43.33 1.63
C THR A 683 13.37 -43.51 2.04
N ASP A 684 13.10 -43.55 3.35
CA ASP A 684 11.74 -43.75 3.90
C ASP A 684 11.18 -42.37 4.26
N TRP A 685 10.22 -41.90 3.45
CA TRP A 685 9.63 -40.58 3.59
C TRP A 685 8.26 -40.60 4.26
N GLU A 686 8.03 -39.74 5.23
CA GLU A 686 6.74 -39.53 5.84
C GLU A 686 6.22 -38.11 5.55
N PRO A 687 4.93 -37.93 5.24
CA PRO A 687 4.34 -36.61 5.03
C PRO A 687 4.34 -35.84 6.36
N ALA A 688 4.80 -34.61 6.35
CA ALA A 688 4.81 -33.72 7.49
C ALA A 688 3.72 -32.64 7.38
N ARG A 689 3.56 -32.04 6.20
CA ARG A 689 2.53 -31.01 5.95
C ARG A 689 2.27 -30.87 4.45
N GLU A 690 1.02 -30.54 4.11
CA GLU A 690 0.63 -30.07 2.78
C GLU A 690 -0.30 -28.87 2.97
N GLY A 691 -0.20 -27.85 2.11
CA GLY A 691 -1.01 -26.63 2.24
C GLY A 691 -0.84 -25.65 1.08
N VAL A 692 -1.55 -24.56 1.20
CA VAL A 692 -1.51 -23.42 0.28
C VAL A 692 -1.08 -22.20 1.09
N PHE A 693 -0.17 -21.41 0.54
CA PHE A 693 0.16 -20.12 1.14
C PHE A 693 -0.91 -19.09 0.76
N ASP A 694 -1.63 -18.64 1.76
CA ASP A 694 -2.60 -17.56 1.61
C ASP A 694 -1.86 -16.24 1.34
N ASN A 695 -2.39 -15.44 0.43
CA ASN A 695 -1.92 -14.07 0.15
C ASN A 695 -0.41 -13.89 -0.17
N ILE A 696 0.39 -14.93 -0.28
CA ILE A 696 1.85 -14.84 -0.57
C ILE A 696 2.14 -14.11 -1.90
N ARG A 697 1.18 -14.07 -2.82
CA ARG A 697 1.31 -13.32 -4.07
C ARG A 697 1.44 -11.82 -3.85
N ASN A 698 0.67 -11.28 -2.92
CA ASN A 698 0.60 -9.84 -2.66
C ASN A 698 1.55 -9.43 -1.53
N ASN A 699 1.79 -10.35 -0.59
CA ASN A 699 2.70 -10.17 0.54
C ASN A 699 3.72 -11.33 0.60
N PRO A 700 4.79 -11.33 -0.23
CA PRO A 700 5.76 -12.40 -0.34
C PRO A 700 6.81 -12.35 0.79
N VAL A 701 6.37 -12.43 2.04
CA VAL A 701 7.23 -12.51 3.24
C VAL A 701 7.57 -13.96 3.60
N LYS A 702 8.50 -14.13 4.55
CA LYS A 702 8.86 -15.47 5.09
C LYS A 702 7.60 -16.18 5.62
N GLN A 703 7.40 -17.40 5.18
CA GLN A 703 6.29 -18.28 5.59
C GLN A 703 6.80 -19.32 6.57
N GLU A 704 6.04 -19.58 7.63
CA GLU A 704 6.28 -20.66 8.58
C GLU A 704 5.28 -21.79 8.36
N ILE A 705 5.78 -23.01 8.25
CA ILE A 705 5.01 -24.24 8.03
C ILE A 705 5.15 -25.09 9.28
N LEU A 706 4.22 -24.96 10.21
CA LEU A 706 4.22 -25.73 11.45
C LEU A 706 3.66 -27.14 11.21
N PHE A 707 4.26 -28.13 11.83
CA PHE A 707 3.82 -29.51 11.82
C PHE A 707 2.79 -29.76 12.94
N GLU A 708 1.94 -30.74 12.79
CA GLU A 708 0.95 -31.13 13.82
C GLU A 708 1.59 -31.71 15.09
N LYS A 709 2.81 -32.20 14.97
CA LYS A 709 3.61 -32.80 16.06
C LYS A 709 5.09 -32.61 15.74
N ILE A 710 5.92 -32.65 16.75
CA ILE A 710 7.38 -32.67 16.57
C ILE A 710 7.79 -33.99 15.90
N ILE A 711 8.61 -33.89 14.86
CA ILE A 711 9.09 -35.05 14.07
C ILE A 711 10.62 -35.05 14.06
N ASP A 712 11.22 -36.15 14.49
CA ASP A 712 12.67 -36.34 14.36
C ASP A 712 13.03 -36.70 12.92
N ALA A 713 13.82 -35.85 12.27
CA ALA A 713 14.23 -36.06 10.88
C ALA A 713 15.67 -35.54 10.62
N ARG A 714 16.36 -36.17 9.69
CA ARG A 714 17.64 -35.69 9.16
C ARG A 714 17.49 -35.07 7.78
N TYR A 715 16.47 -35.51 7.03
CA TYR A 715 16.22 -35.04 5.67
C TYR A 715 14.87 -34.36 5.58
N LEU A 716 14.84 -33.25 4.82
CA LEU A 716 13.65 -32.51 4.44
C LEU A 716 13.47 -32.57 2.92
N LYS A 717 12.25 -32.81 2.45
CA LYS A 717 11.87 -32.62 1.05
C LYS A 717 10.73 -31.63 0.99
N PHE A 718 11.00 -30.47 0.37
CA PHE A 718 9.99 -29.50 0.02
C PHE A 718 9.61 -29.68 -1.45
N THR A 719 8.31 -29.75 -1.73
CA THR A 719 7.78 -29.88 -3.08
C THR A 719 6.78 -28.78 -3.34
N SER A 720 7.03 -27.97 -4.40
CA SER A 720 6.06 -27.02 -4.93
C SER A 720 5.18 -27.71 -5.96
N LEU A 721 3.87 -27.64 -5.79
CA LEU A 721 2.87 -28.22 -6.68
C LEU A 721 2.31 -27.19 -7.67
N SER A 722 2.38 -25.89 -7.31
CA SER A 722 2.04 -24.76 -8.18
C SER A 722 2.66 -23.48 -7.65
N ASN A 723 2.70 -22.44 -8.48
CA ASN A 723 3.14 -21.10 -8.07
C ASN A 723 2.04 -20.05 -8.23
N VAL A 724 2.31 -18.82 -7.77
CA VAL A 724 1.31 -17.74 -7.67
C VAL A 724 0.94 -17.10 -9.01
N ASN A 725 1.77 -17.24 -10.05
CA ASN A 725 1.56 -16.61 -11.35
C ASN A 725 1.21 -17.59 -12.47
N GLY A 726 1.02 -18.88 -12.15
CA GLY A 726 0.66 -19.92 -13.12
C GLY A 726 1.79 -20.31 -14.06
N SER A 727 3.04 -19.87 -13.82
CA SER A 727 4.21 -20.32 -14.56
C SER A 727 4.67 -21.70 -14.06
N GLU A 728 5.52 -22.36 -14.84
CA GLU A 728 6.05 -23.69 -14.53
C GLU A 728 7.34 -23.65 -13.71
N THR A 729 7.54 -22.60 -12.90
CA THR A 729 8.81 -22.38 -12.18
C THR A 729 8.64 -22.36 -10.67
N LEU A 730 9.74 -22.61 -9.93
CA LEU A 730 9.87 -22.44 -8.49
C LEU A 730 11.09 -21.59 -8.17
N SER A 731 10.97 -20.72 -7.16
CA SER A 731 12.08 -19.97 -6.56
C SER A 731 11.99 -20.01 -5.03
N ALA A 732 13.15 -19.97 -4.37
CA ALA A 732 13.26 -19.84 -2.92
C ALA A 732 14.54 -19.06 -2.60
N ALA A 733 14.43 -18.03 -1.79
CA ALA A 733 15.60 -17.36 -1.24
C ALA A 733 16.21 -18.23 -0.13
N GLU A 734 15.39 -18.69 0.85
CA GLU A 734 15.89 -19.50 1.96
C GLU A 734 14.88 -20.53 2.43
N PHE A 735 15.40 -21.69 2.86
CA PHE A 735 14.71 -22.64 3.73
C PHE A 735 15.37 -22.65 5.12
N GLY A 736 14.56 -22.71 6.14
CA GLY A 736 14.98 -22.86 7.54
C GLY A 736 14.21 -23.95 8.25
N VAL A 737 14.63 -24.27 9.46
CA VAL A 737 13.92 -25.19 10.36
C VAL A 737 13.32 -24.41 11.53
N ILE A 738 12.30 -25.02 12.14
CA ILE A 738 11.68 -24.57 13.38
C ILE A 738 11.79 -25.73 14.37
N THR A 739 12.70 -25.61 15.33
CA THR A 739 12.95 -26.68 16.32
C THR A 739 12.38 -26.35 17.70
N ARG A 740 11.87 -25.12 17.91
CA ARG A 740 11.41 -24.58 19.22
C ARG A 740 9.98 -24.16 19.19
#